data_4757b1c9e758fc0a0b1741e3961404fb
#
_entry.id   4757b1c9e758fc0a0b1741e3961404fb
#
_cell.length_a   1.000
_cell.length_b   1.000
_cell.length_c   1.000
_cell.angle_alpha   90.00
_cell.angle_beta   90.00
_cell.angle_gamma   90.00
#
_symmetry.space_group_name_H-M   'P 1'
#
loop_
_entity.id
_entity.type
_entity.pdbx_description
1 polymer ?
#
loop_
_entity_poly.entity_id
_entity_poly.type
_entity_poly.pdbx_seq_one_letter_code
_entity_poly.pdbx_strand_id
1 'polypeptide(L)'
;ASANETGEKTEVPVIKVENTSGDSWGNLFTKGRFVFAVFFDWNVVYAAPSSSGTVINGIDYGNPAKIANTAMTWHKYRSAKMFLATGQFAIDTVNRTIQVTKRILAVVDNGAYYWISASEEPVPMLDSTEAEKHHMLILAYDSSIDQINLYNTAQFRALGVNGYYIAAWYENHFWYPHMGSSFSIVLDGTTYKAGELFDEERRDSYIEKKYEDRFQQLRTDLAGKDSRHMYLASGGITIDQDGGTIQVSTKCLGVPDTFHYEWIMAGDPVEMAFNTPSSTFGMPMRILAYDAGTKTINLYDTSLFRKLGTNGFYIASWYQSKLYNPHIHPDVKFIVGGKEYKAGDLFADNAASFIPKRITDYVQKAITPAVEDDIVTPSHWDCMEGRQLSIFFDCLSRHDGKENLYVLARGTNAPSLTRNEYCMNYTPTKDSTDFALTVRRLDEDDCHTVSSKPVQVRVHHKLKDKLTKNICICGDSLVDNGSVATEVYRLLAEDNDCVIHQLGTRGPSGGKHEGRGSWTFARYLADTDYAGKTNAFWDKIKGRLDFQKYCETNGYEGIDYFLIALGTNDVSQGTTLYRTEAEVQKFVDQAKQFIDALLDKETGFPNCKIGIGLCGPGSDYSYQCGSSMGIFHMSINTLNLALIKAFDAGKYRKNVTCFAHGLRTDRRLAFPYSDKPVTNRFTETRRTLTNSIHPSARGYQAWADGYYCQIRAWLTEDSK
;
A
#
# COMPACT_ATOMS: atom_id res chain seq x y z
N ALA A 1 5.71 32.79 6.88
CA ALA A 1 5.70 31.40 6.42
C ALA A 1 6.25 31.38 5.00
N SER A 2 7.42 30.83 4.81
CA SER A 2 7.89 30.52 3.46
C SER A 2 7.12 29.29 2.99
N ALA A 3 6.50 29.35 1.83
CA ALA A 3 6.09 28.14 1.14
C ALA A 3 7.37 27.37 0.76
N ASN A 4 7.40 26.06 0.94
CA ASN A 4 8.36 25.23 0.23
C ASN A 4 8.03 25.35 -1.28
N GLU A 5 8.92 24.91 -2.14
CA GLU A 5 8.74 25.00 -3.60
C GLU A 5 7.46 24.34 -4.13
N THR A 6 6.75 23.56 -3.31
CA THR A 6 5.49 22.87 -3.64
C THR A 6 4.23 23.62 -3.21
N GLY A 7 4.35 24.73 -2.45
CA GLY A 7 3.19 25.51 -2.00
C GLY A 7 2.34 24.89 -0.90
N GLU A 8 2.74 23.76 -0.32
CA GLU A 8 2.04 23.17 0.81
C GLU A 8 2.39 23.86 2.12
N LYS A 9 1.38 24.42 2.78
CA LYS A 9 1.50 24.94 4.15
C LYS A 9 1.38 23.74 5.11
N THR A 10 2.51 23.23 5.55
CA THR A 10 2.51 22.44 6.78
C THR A 10 2.31 23.38 7.96
N GLU A 11 1.36 23.10 8.85
CA GLU A 11 1.27 23.77 10.15
C GLU A 11 2.49 23.34 10.99
N VAL A 12 3.50 24.17 10.97
CA VAL A 12 4.71 23.97 11.76
C VAL A 12 4.52 24.71 13.08
N PRO A 13 4.84 24.12 14.25
CA PRO A 13 4.84 24.84 15.52
C PRO A 13 5.69 26.11 15.40
N VAL A 14 5.13 27.24 15.79
CA VAL A 14 5.81 28.54 15.67
C VAL A 14 6.93 28.58 16.72
N ILE A 15 8.15 28.47 16.27
CA ILE A 15 9.31 28.81 17.10
C ILE A 15 9.36 30.35 17.20
N LYS A 16 9.38 30.85 18.43
CA LYS A 16 9.57 32.28 18.65
C LYS A 16 11.03 32.63 18.36
N VAL A 17 11.25 33.30 17.24
CA VAL A 17 12.56 33.82 16.85
C VAL A 17 12.57 35.33 17.15
N GLU A 18 13.51 35.77 17.95
CA GLU A 18 13.68 37.19 18.28
C GLU A 18 14.70 37.84 17.35
N ASN A 19 14.31 38.97 16.80
CA ASN A 19 15.18 39.75 15.93
C ASN A 19 15.95 40.78 16.77
N THR A 20 17.21 40.53 17.02
CA THR A 20 18.10 41.42 17.80
C THR A 20 18.87 42.42 16.93
N SER A 21 18.61 42.45 15.62
CA SER A 21 19.34 43.28 14.67
C SER A 21 18.98 44.76 14.70
N GLY A 22 17.89 45.13 15.36
CA GLY A 22 17.33 46.48 15.33
C GLY A 22 16.52 46.80 14.03
N ASP A 23 16.58 45.95 13.00
CA ASP A 23 15.78 46.06 11.81
C ASP A 23 14.41 45.40 11.98
N SER A 24 13.37 45.89 11.34
CA SER A 24 12.08 45.17 11.31
C SER A 24 12.19 43.91 10.47
N TRP A 25 11.40 42.87 10.83
CA TRP A 25 11.31 41.67 10.01
C TRP A 25 10.98 41.95 8.54
N GLY A 26 10.09 42.93 8.28
CA GLY A 26 9.76 43.38 6.92
C GLY A 26 10.97 43.93 6.17
N ASN A 27 11.82 44.70 6.85
CA ASN A 27 13.05 45.24 6.24
C ASN A 27 14.08 44.18 5.93
N LEU A 28 14.19 43.12 6.80
CA LEU A 28 15.09 42.00 6.55
C LEU A 28 14.66 41.22 5.31
N PHE A 29 13.36 41.00 5.13
CA PHE A 29 12.81 40.37 3.92
C PHE A 29 12.99 41.23 2.66
N THR A 30 12.67 42.50 2.74
CA THR A 30 12.74 43.45 1.59
C THR A 30 14.16 43.65 1.10
N LYS A 31 15.14 43.62 2.01
CA LYS A 31 16.56 43.77 1.67
C LYS A 31 17.21 42.47 1.20
N GLY A 32 16.43 41.37 1.02
CA GLY A 32 16.97 40.10 0.60
C GLY A 32 17.93 39.44 1.61
N ARG A 33 17.87 39.91 2.87
CA ARG A 33 18.76 39.44 3.93
C ARG A 33 18.27 38.17 4.66
N PHE A 34 17.16 37.63 4.20
CA PHE A 34 16.64 36.35 4.70
C PHE A 34 17.16 35.24 3.83
N VAL A 35 17.88 34.28 4.40
CA VAL A 35 18.65 33.33 3.60
C VAL A 35 18.00 31.97 3.49
N PHE A 36 17.32 31.48 4.51
CA PHE A 36 16.69 30.16 4.49
C PHE A 36 15.81 29.90 5.70
N ALA A 37 14.92 28.95 5.56
CA ALA A 37 14.20 28.31 6.64
C ALA A 37 14.73 26.86 6.79
N VAL A 38 15.03 26.45 8.00
CA VAL A 38 15.52 25.11 8.28
C VAL A 38 14.52 24.39 9.17
N PHE A 39 14.21 23.18 8.82
CA PHE A 39 13.34 22.31 9.61
C PHE A 39 14.17 21.54 10.64
N PHE A 40 13.81 21.70 11.89
CA PHE A 40 14.44 21.05 13.02
C PHE A 40 13.38 20.27 13.77
N ASP A 41 13.42 18.96 13.77
CA ASP A 41 12.41 18.12 14.41
C ASP A 41 10.97 18.64 14.24
N TRP A 42 10.58 18.95 12.99
CA TRP A 42 9.31 19.58 12.62
C TRP A 42 9.17 21.07 12.97
N ASN A 43 10.20 21.70 13.47
CA ASN A 43 10.23 23.12 13.72
C ASN A 43 10.99 23.87 12.60
N VAL A 44 10.50 25.03 12.21
CA VAL A 44 11.16 25.87 11.23
C VAL A 44 12.01 26.90 11.93
N VAL A 45 13.30 26.90 11.64
CA VAL A 45 14.25 27.91 12.15
C VAL A 45 14.52 28.91 11.04
N TYR A 46 14.23 30.17 11.30
CA TYR A 46 14.55 31.28 10.39
C TYR A 46 15.84 31.93 10.80
N ALA A 47 16.75 32.11 9.86
CA ALA A 47 18.02 32.79 10.10
C ALA A 47 18.19 33.97 9.16
N ALA A 48 18.58 35.12 9.72
CA ALA A 48 18.96 36.30 8.96
C ALA A 48 20.45 36.25 8.64
N PRO A 49 20.90 36.69 7.46
CA PRO A 49 22.31 36.64 7.09
C PRO A 49 23.18 37.74 7.73
N SER A 50 22.64 38.54 8.62
CA SER A 50 23.39 39.63 9.26
C SER A 50 24.17 39.15 10.46
N SER A 51 25.25 39.84 10.77
CA SER A 51 26.13 39.61 11.94
C SER A 51 25.49 39.95 13.29
N SER A 52 24.28 40.48 13.29
CA SER A 52 23.54 40.82 14.51
C SER A 52 22.79 39.57 14.98
N GLY A 53 23.00 39.18 16.21
CA GLY A 53 22.54 37.95 16.81
C GLY A 53 21.12 37.50 16.47
N THR A 54 20.93 36.22 16.34
CA THR A 54 19.64 35.55 16.18
C THR A 54 19.38 34.69 17.40
N VAL A 55 18.35 35.00 18.15
CA VAL A 55 17.92 34.25 19.33
C VAL A 55 16.80 33.27 18.93
N ILE A 56 16.97 32.01 19.20
CA ILE A 56 16.00 30.96 18.99
C ILE A 56 15.76 30.23 20.31
N ASN A 57 14.53 30.22 20.81
CA ASN A 57 14.16 29.61 22.08
C ASN A 57 15.06 30.08 23.25
N GLY A 58 15.40 31.39 23.29
CA GLY A 58 16.24 31.98 24.33
C GLY A 58 17.73 31.74 24.17
N ILE A 59 18.20 31.05 23.15
CA ILE A 59 19.61 30.79 22.86
C ILE A 59 20.07 31.74 21.75
N ASP A 60 21.11 32.54 22.04
CA ASP A 60 21.75 33.42 21.07
C ASP A 60 22.75 32.63 20.21
N TYR A 61 22.47 32.48 18.96
CA TYR A 61 23.34 31.81 18.00
C TYR A 61 24.34 32.75 17.30
N GLY A 62 24.24 34.02 17.52
CA GLY A 62 25.18 35.03 17.04
C GLY A 62 25.36 35.14 15.51
N ASN A 63 25.80 34.08 14.89
CA ASN A 63 26.08 34.04 13.45
C ASN A 63 25.17 33.08 12.69
N PRO A 64 24.41 33.52 11.68
CA PRO A 64 23.53 32.67 10.87
C PRO A 64 24.25 31.49 10.21
N ALA A 65 25.52 31.62 9.86
CA ALA A 65 26.29 30.50 9.31
C ALA A 65 26.48 29.35 10.31
N LYS A 66 26.51 29.65 11.61
CA LYS A 66 26.52 28.60 12.65
C LYS A 66 25.21 27.86 12.73
N ILE A 67 24.09 28.59 12.63
CA ILE A 67 22.74 27.97 12.59
C ILE A 67 22.61 27.10 11.35
N ALA A 68 23.02 27.58 10.17
CA ALA A 68 23.00 26.80 8.93
C ALA A 68 23.82 25.52 9.03
N ASN A 69 25.06 25.62 9.52
CA ASN A 69 25.92 24.47 9.66
C ASN A 69 25.39 23.48 10.69
N THR A 70 24.87 23.99 11.81
CA THR A 70 24.26 23.14 12.84
C THR A 70 23.01 22.43 12.28
N ALA A 71 22.14 23.18 11.63
CA ALA A 71 20.90 22.64 11.08
C ALA A 71 21.15 21.69 9.89
N MET A 72 22.07 22.03 8.96
CA MET A 72 22.50 21.11 7.90
C MET A 72 23.14 19.84 8.46
N THR A 73 23.88 19.98 9.54
CA THR A 73 24.48 18.84 10.24
C THR A 73 23.39 17.97 10.88
N TRP A 74 22.40 18.56 11.52
CA TRP A 74 21.25 17.82 12.08
C TRP A 74 20.36 17.20 11.00
N HIS A 75 20.17 17.84 9.86
CA HIS A 75 19.39 17.30 8.76
C HIS A 75 20.10 16.15 8.03
N LYS A 76 21.43 16.23 7.93
CA LYS A 76 22.27 15.17 7.41
C LYS A 76 22.39 13.99 8.39
N TYR A 77 22.24 14.26 9.68
CA TYR A 77 22.18 13.31 10.79
C TYR A 77 20.77 13.31 11.40
N ARG A 78 19.72 13.13 10.62
CA ARG A 78 18.56 12.39 11.09
C ARG A 78 19.08 10.98 11.39
N SER A 79 19.85 10.88 12.47
CA SER A 79 20.18 9.60 13.05
C SER A 79 18.88 8.90 13.30
N ALA A 80 18.71 7.74 12.72
CA ALA A 80 17.58 6.92 13.02
C ALA A 80 17.44 6.89 14.55
N LYS A 81 16.25 7.16 15.05
CA LYS A 81 15.99 7.12 16.49
C LYS A 81 15.66 5.69 16.87
N MET A 82 16.17 5.25 17.99
CA MET A 82 15.91 3.91 18.51
C MET A 82 15.22 4.01 19.86
N PHE A 83 14.08 3.36 20.01
CA PHE A 83 13.34 3.27 21.26
C PHE A 83 13.66 1.95 21.96
N LEU A 84 14.08 2.00 23.22
CA LEU A 84 14.32 0.83 24.06
C LEU A 84 13.03 0.42 24.76
N ALA A 85 12.48 -0.76 24.38
CA ALA A 85 11.20 -1.23 24.90
C ALA A 85 11.32 -2.06 26.17
N THR A 86 12.23 -3.04 26.19
CA THR A 86 12.49 -3.92 27.34
C THR A 86 13.96 -4.28 27.43
N GLY A 87 14.41 -4.67 28.60
CA GLY A 87 15.81 -5.04 28.85
C GLY A 87 16.43 -4.23 29.98
N GLN A 88 17.75 -4.24 30.07
CA GLN A 88 18.48 -3.50 31.09
C GLN A 88 19.90 -3.17 30.62
N PHE A 89 20.36 -1.99 30.92
CA PHE A 89 21.79 -1.66 30.89
C PHE A 89 22.22 -1.01 32.18
N ALA A 90 23.52 -1.07 32.47
CA ALA A 90 24.16 -0.43 33.59
C ALA A 90 25.07 0.72 33.13
N ILE A 91 25.07 1.81 33.87
CA ILE A 91 25.99 2.94 33.76
C ILE A 91 26.75 3.03 35.07
N ASP A 92 28.08 2.98 35.01
CA ASP A 92 28.97 3.24 36.12
C ASP A 92 29.69 4.57 35.85
N THR A 93 29.27 5.61 36.54
CA THR A 93 29.83 6.96 36.34
C THR A 93 31.21 7.12 36.98
N VAL A 94 31.53 6.27 37.96
CA VAL A 94 32.83 6.30 38.67
C VAL A 94 33.90 5.64 37.79
N ASN A 95 33.64 4.43 37.32
CA ASN A 95 34.56 3.68 36.45
C ASN A 95 34.41 4.06 34.98
N ARG A 96 33.43 4.89 34.63
CA ARG A 96 33.12 5.36 33.28
C ARG A 96 32.89 4.21 32.30
N THR A 97 32.02 3.30 32.68
CA THR A 97 31.64 2.15 31.83
C THR A 97 30.15 2.04 31.67
N ILE A 98 29.77 1.42 30.56
CA ILE A 98 28.38 1.03 30.26
C ILE A 98 28.35 -0.44 29.92
N GLN A 99 27.27 -1.14 30.30
CA GLN A 99 27.09 -2.56 30.05
C GLN A 99 25.63 -2.87 29.78
N VAL A 100 25.34 -3.60 28.72
CA VAL A 100 24.01 -4.21 28.52
C VAL A 100 23.92 -5.46 29.40
N THR A 101 23.23 -5.36 30.55
CA THR A 101 23.15 -6.43 31.55
C THR A 101 22.03 -7.42 31.30
N LYS A 102 20.99 -7.01 30.58
CA LYS A 102 19.93 -7.91 30.06
C LYS A 102 19.63 -7.55 28.62
N ARG A 103 19.43 -8.56 27.79
CA ARG A 103 19.07 -8.40 26.39
C ARG A 103 17.97 -7.35 26.21
N ILE A 104 18.16 -6.42 25.28
CA ILE A 104 17.28 -5.30 25.04
C ILE A 104 16.50 -5.53 23.76
N LEU A 105 15.17 -5.35 23.82
CA LEU A 105 14.35 -5.15 22.64
C LEU A 105 14.29 -3.66 22.32
N ALA A 106 14.66 -3.31 21.10
CA ALA A 106 14.63 -1.94 20.62
C ALA A 106 13.84 -1.84 19.31
N VAL A 107 13.29 -0.65 19.03
CA VAL A 107 12.54 -0.35 17.80
C VAL A 107 13.06 0.94 17.21
N VAL A 108 13.32 0.98 15.91
CA VAL A 108 13.72 2.19 15.19
C VAL A 108 12.53 2.89 14.53
N ASP A 109 12.71 4.14 14.10
CA ASP A 109 11.65 5.02 13.56
C ASP A 109 10.91 4.40 12.37
N ASN A 110 11.56 3.58 11.56
CA ASN A 110 10.96 2.87 10.44
C ASN A 110 10.15 1.63 10.86
N GLY A 111 10.11 1.33 12.17
CA GLY A 111 9.36 0.20 12.72
C GLY A 111 10.13 -1.13 12.75
N ALA A 112 11.39 -1.18 12.32
CA ALA A 112 12.21 -2.36 12.44
C ALA A 112 12.61 -2.64 13.90
N TYR A 113 12.76 -3.91 14.26
CA TYR A 113 13.12 -4.35 15.61
C TYR A 113 14.55 -4.85 15.66
N TYR A 114 15.23 -4.52 16.75
CA TYR A 114 16.57 -4.98 17.05
C TYR A 114 16.60 -5.67 18.41
N TRP A 115 17.34 -6.77 18.48
CA TRP A 115 17.69 -7.40 19.73
C TRP A 115 19.14 -7.14 20.02
N ILE A 116 19.41 -6.30 21.02
CA ILE A 116 20.77 -5.98 21.47
C ILE A 116 21.14 -6.98 22.54
N SER A 117 22.22 -7.71 22.33
CA SER A 117 22.66 -8.76 23.22
C SER A 117 23.22 -8.20 24.54
N ALA A 118 23.08 -8.94 25.64
CA ALA A 118 23.80 -8.63 26.87
C ALA A 118 25.30 -8.82 26.61
N SER A 119 26.12 -7.87 27.13
CA SER A 119 27.56 -7.94 27.04
C SER A 119 28.12 -8.70 28.26
N GLU A 120 29.16 -9.51 28.08
CA GLU A 120 29.79 -10.26 29.16
C GLU A 120 30.55 -9.30 30.07
N GLU A 121 31.17 -8.25 29.50
CA GLU A 121 31.99 -7.28 30.24
C GLU A 121 31.48 -5.84 29.99
N PRO A 122 31.67 -4.93 30.98
CA PRO A 122 31.45 -3.52 30.80
C PRO A 122 32.40 -2.93 29.75
N VAL A 123 31.93 -2.00 28.95
CA VAL A 123 32.75 -1.30 27.96
C VAL A 123 33.01 0.14 28.38
N PRO A 124 34.20 0.72 28.12
CA PRO A 124 34.47 2.12 28.43
C PRO A 124 33.50 3.06 27.68
N MET A 125 33.05 4.11 28.37
CA MET A 125 32.33 5.21 27.73
C MET A 125 33.26 5.91 26.73
N LEU A 126 32.71 6.23 25.57
CA LEU A 126 33.45 6.88 24.48
C LEU A 126 33.37 8.41 24.56
N ASP A 127 33.56 8.96 25.75
CA ASP A 127 33.73 10.37 25.97
C ASP A 127 35.24 10.65 26.23
N SER A 128 35.88 11.47 25.48
CA SER A 128 37.32 11.45 25.28
C SER A 128 38.17 12.29 26.26
N THR A 129 37.63 13.01 27.28
CA THR A 129 38.48 13.77 28.20
C THR A 129 37.81 14.12 29.53
N GLU A 130 38.63 14.23 30.61
CA GLU A 130 38.21 14.74 31.95
C GLU A 130 37.61 16.16 31.91
N ALA A 131 37.95 16.96 30.91
CA ALA A 131 37.40 18.30 30.71
C ALA A 131 35.91 18.31 30.31
N GLU A 132 35.37 17.18 29.89
CA GLU A 132 33.99 17.05 29.41
C GLU A 132 32.99 16.54 30.44
N LYS A 133 33.36 16.44 31.72
CA LYS A 133 32.46 16.04 32.84
C LYS A 133 31.18 16.87 32.97
N HIS A 134 31.11 18.00 32.29
CA HIS A 134 29.95 18.90 32.25
C HIS A 134 29.30 19.02 30.87
N HIS A 135 29.63 18.13 29.94
CA HIS A 135 29.03 18.15 28.61
C HIS A 135 27.97 17.08 28.47
N MET A 136 26.93 17.41 27.69
CA MET A 136 25.88 16.47 27.34
C MET A 136 26.46 15.36 26.47
N LEU A 137 26.29 14.11 26.88
CA LEU A 137 26.63 12.91 26.13
C LEU A 137 25.41 12.39 25.39
N ILE A 138 25.62 11.58 24.36
CA ILE A 138 24.57 10.95 23.58
C ILE A 138 24.59 9.45 23.85
N LEU A 139 23.52 8.93 24.45
CA LEU A 139 23.27 7.50 24.53
C LEU A 139 22.79 7.03 23.15
N ALA A 140 23.56 6.14 22.56
CA ALA A 140 23.26 5.64 21.22
C ALA A 140 23.65 4.19 21.06
N TYR A 141 23.00 3.53 20.09
CA TYR A 141 23.34 2.19 19.61
C TYR A 141 24.16 2.30 18.32
N ASP A 142 25.26 1.59 18.28
CA ASP A 142 26.08 1.41 17.08
C ASP A 142 25.81 0.03 16.48
N SER A 143 25.12 0.01 15.34
CA SER A 143 24.76 -1.23 14.65
C SER A 143 25.94 -1.93 13.97
N SER A 144 27.07 -1.27 13.82
CA SER A 144 28.27 -1.90 13.20
C SER A 144 28.98 -2.86 14.16
N ILE A 145 28.79 -2.66 15.47
CA ILE A 145 29.42 -3.46 16.54
C ILE A 145 28.42 -4.05 17.55
N ASP A 146 27.10 -3.90 17.29
CA ASP A 146 25.99 -4.35 18.15
C ASP A 146 26.12 -3.85 19.61
N GLN A 147 26.39 -2.56 19.80
CA GLN A 147 26.70 -2.03 21.13
C GLN A 147 25.99 -0.71 21.45
N ILE A 148 25.48 -0.58 22.70
CA ILE A 148 25.02 0.69 23.26
C ILE A 148 26.19 1.34 23.99
N ASN A 149 26.39 2.64 23.74
CA ASN A 149 27.40 3.40 24.47
C ASN A 149 26.99 4.88 24.65
N LEU A 150 27.72 5.59 25.51
CA LEU A 150 27.67 7.04 25.64
C LEU A 150 28.79 7.67 24.82
N TYR A 151 28.42 8.55 23.92
CA TYR A 151 29.29 9.21 22.95
C TYR A 151 29.31 10.71 23.16
N ASN A 152 30.46 11.35 22.95
CA ASN A 152 30.39 12.78 22.69
C ASN A 152 29.80 13.06 21.29
N THR A 153 29.40 14.32 21.06
CA THR A 153 28.73 14.71 19.80
C THR A 153 29.55 14.41 18.54
N ALA A 154 30.89 14.54 18.62
CA ALA A 154 31.75 14.27 17.45
C ALA A 154 31.84 12.78 17.14
N GLN A 155 31.99 11.96 18.16
CA GLN A 155 32.03 10.50 18.01
C GLN A 155 30.69 9.93 17.54
N PHE A 156 29.57 10.40 18.11
CA PHE A 156 28.26 9.99 17.64
C PHE A 156 28.06 10.33 16.15
N ARG A 157 28.49 11.52 15.72
CA ARG A 157 28.45 11.91 14.30
C ARG A 157 29.30 11.00 13.42
N ALA A 158 30.40 10.50 13.92
CA ALA A 158 31.27 9.59 13.17
C ALA A 158 30.63 8.22 12.89
N LEU A 159 29.63 7.79 13.67
CA LEU A 159 28.86 6.55 13.42
C LEU A 159 28.06 6.60 12.10
N GLY A 160 27.68 7.80 11.66
CA GLY A 160 26.94 7.98 10.41
C GLY A 160 25.62 7.21 10.40
N VAL A 161 25.43 6.35 9.38
CA VAL A 161 24.22 5.53 9.22
C VAL A 161 24.08 4.39 10.23
N ASN A 162 25.16 4.06 10.93
CA ASN A 162 25.17 2.99 11.94
C ASN A 162 24.76 3.49 13.33
N GLY A 163 24.70 4.81 13.55
CA GLY A 163 24.38 5.41 14.83
C GLY A 163 22.88 5.64 15.01
N TYR A 164 22.29 5.03 16.04
CA TYR A 164 20.89 5.22 16.41
C TYR A 164 20.81 5.99 17.74
N TYR A 165 20.21 7.17 17.69
CA TYR A 165 20.01 8.01 18.87
C TYR A 165 18.97 7.40 19.83
N ILE A 166 19.30 7.34 21.13
CA ILE A 166 18.39 6.84 22.18
C ILE A 166 18.01 7.97 23.14
N ALA A 167 18.98 8.70 23.68
CA ALA A 167 18.75 9.80 24.59
C ALA A 167 19.98 10.74 24.66
N ALA A 168 19.79 11.95 25.16
CA ALA A 168 20.92 12.72 25.68
C ALA A 168 21.06 12.43 27.17
N TRP A 169 22.29 12.37 27.66
CA TRP A 169 22.65 12.12 29.05
C TRP A 169 23.38 13.32 29.63
N TYR A 170 22.85 13.90 30.68
CA TYR A 170 23.46 15.06 31.36
C TYR A 170 23.06 15.08 32.84
N GLU A 171 24.04 15.32 33.73
CA GLU A 171 23.83 15.39 35.18
C GLU A 171 23.00 14.23 35.76
N ASN A 172 23.30 13.01 35.33
CA ASN A 172 22.60 11.76 35.71
C ASN A 172 21.11 11.69 35.34
N HIS A 173 20.67 12.51 34.37
CA HIS A 173 19.32 12.49 33.83
C HIS A 173 19.34 12.27 32.33
N PHE A 174 18.28 11.61 31.84
CA PHE A 174 18.02 11.45 30.39
C PHE A 174 17.16 12.59 29.86
N TRP A 175 17.63 13.21 28.81
CA TRP A 175 16.96 14.28 28.09
C TRP A 175 16.52 13.78 26.73
N TYR A 176 15.28 14.08 26.35
CA TYR A 176 14.65 13.58 25.10
C TYR A 176 14.80 12.07 24.95
N PRO A 177 14.42 11.28 25.96
CA PRO A 177 14.64 9.84 25.97
C PRO A 177 13.72 9.13 24.98
N HIS A 178 14.28 8.14 24.26
CA HIS A 178 13.55 7.18 23.47
C HIS A 178 13.64 5.81 24.15
N MET A 179 13.03 5.71 25.33
CA MET A 179 12.93 4.46 26.10
C MET A 179 11.67 4.47 26.96
N GLY A 180 11.11 3.29 27.21
CA GLY A 180 9.92 3.17 28.07
C GLY A 180 10.21 3.60 29.49
N SER A 181 9.31 4.33 30.13
CA SER A 181 9.46 4.80 31.52
C SER A 181 9.69 3.65 32.51
N SER A 182 9.25 2.45 32.20
CA SER A 182 9.46 1.22 32.99
C SER A 182 10.72 0.44 32.62
N PHE A 183 11.51 0.91 31.65
CA PHE A 183 12.76 0.28 31.24
C PHE A 183 13.75 0.30 32.44
N SER A 184 14.51 -0.78 32.64
CA SER A 184 15.39 -0.91 33.82
C SER A 184 16.79 -0.38 33.53
N ILE A 185 17.30 0.46 34.44
CA ILE A 185 18.63 1.03 34.35
C ILE A 185 19.32 0.82 35.69
N VAL A 186 20.56 0.38 35.67
CA VAL A 186 21.41 0.34 36.84
C VAL A 186 22.38 1.52 36.76
N LEU A 187 22.26 2.49 37.66
CA LEU A 187 23.15 3.63 37.75
C LEU A 187 23.96 3.52 39.05
N ASP A 188 25.27 3.42 38.93
CA ASP A 188 26.23 3.29 40.05
C ASP A 188 25.80 2.21 41.06
N GLY A 189 25.40 1.05 40.56
CA GLY A 189 24.95 -0.09 41.36
C GLY A 189 23.49 -0.05 41.84
N THR A 190 22.78 1.06 41.68
CA THR A 190 21.38 1.21 42.09
C THR A 190 20.47 1.02 40.89
N THR A 191 19.40 0.21 41.03
CA THR A 191 18.45 -0.05 39.96
C THR A 191 17.31 0.97 39.99
N TYR A 192 17.06 1.62 38.84
CA TYR A 192 16.01 2.59 38.62
C TYR A 192 15.11 2.12 37.48
N LYS A 193 13.86 2.60 37.46
CA LYS A 193 13.08 2.68 36.22
C LYS A 193 13.54 3.92 35.45
N ALA A 194 13.64 3.82 34.13
CA ALA A 194 14.16 4.93 33.32
C ALA A 194 13.39 6.24 33.55
N GLY A 195 12.04 6.16 33.74
CA GLY A 195 11.21 7.31 34.01
C GLY A 195 11.60 8.11 35.30
N GLU A 196 12.30 7.48 36.26
CA GLU A 196 12.81 8.14 37.47
C GLU A 196 14.07 8.98 37.19
N LEU A 197 14.69 8.73 36.05
CA LEU A 197 15.90 9.42 35.58
C LEU A 197 15.62 10.37 34.40
N PHE A 198 14.35 10.59 34.00
CA PHE A 198 14.00 11.54 32.95
C PHE A 198 14.01 12.97 33.52
N ASP A 199 14.57 13.91 32.78
CA ASP A 199 14.44 15.32 33.06
C ASP A 199 12.97 15.76 32.97
N GLU A 200 12.44 16.42 34.01
CA GLU A 200 11.00 16.71 34.11
C GLU A 200 10.49 17.66 33.02
N GLU A 201 11.34 18.57 32.52
CA GLU A 201 10.98 19.53 31.48
C GLU A 201 11.12 18.97 30.06
N ARG A 202 11.89 17.88 29.88
CA ARG A 202 12.33 17.38 28.58
C ARG A 202 12.13 15.86 28.41
N ARG A 203 11.05 15.35 28.97
CA ARG A 203 10.74 13.91 29.02
C ARG A 203 9.90 13.39 27.85
N ASP A 204 9.39 14.27 26.95
CA ASP A 204 8.54 13.87 25.84
C ASP A 204 9.32 13.07 24.79
N SER A 205 8.95 11.81 24.61
CA SER A 205 9.43 10.94 23.56
C SER A 205 8.37 10.81 22.44
N TYR A 206 8.67 11.32 21.26
CA TYR A 206 7.81 11.17 20.10
C TYR A 206 7.60 9.69 19.70
N ILE A 207 8.65 8.89 19.81
CA ILE A 207 8.57 7.45 19.47
C ILE A 207 7.72 6.72 20.50
N GLU A 208 7.84 7.01 21.78
CA GLU A 208 7.02 6.41 22.83
C GLU A 208 5.54 6.66 22.57
N LYS A 209 5.14 7.90 22.32
CA LYS A 209 3.76 8.28 22.02
C LYS A 209 3.23 7.63 20.73
N LYS A 210 4.05 7.58 19.69
CA LYS A 210 3.70 6.98 18.39
C LYS A 210 3.50 5.47 18.47
N TYR A 211 4.26 4.79 19.31
CA TYR A 211 4.29 3.33 19.37
C TYR A 211 3.82 2.75 20.71
N GLU A 212 3.28 3.57 21.63
CA GLU A 212 2.86 3.14 22.98
C GLU A 212 1.95 1.90 22.93
N ASP A 213 0.89 1.95 22.14
CA ASP A 213 -0.05 0.83 21.99
C ASP A 213 0.66 -0.43 21.45
N ARG A 214 1.60 -0.23 20.54
CA ARG A 214 2.40 -1.29 19.92
C ARG A 214 3.41 -1.91 20.91
N PHE A 215 3.98 -1.08 21.79
CA PHE A 215 4.89 -1.56 22.84
C PHE A 215 4.16 -2.26 23.97
N GLN A 216 2.99 -1.81 24.37
CA GLN A 216 2.18 -2.48 25.37
C GLN A 216 1.79 -3.88 24.88
N GLN A 217 1.41 -4.01 23.63
CA GLN A 217 1.12 -5.31 23.03
C GLN A 217 2.36 -6.21 23.03
N LEU A 218 3.52 -5.71 22.59
CA LEU A 218 4.79 -6.44 22.60
C LEU A 218 5.25 -6.84 24.02
N ARG A 219 5.09 -5.96 25.00
CA ARG A 219 5.38 -6.28 26.40
C ARG A 219 4.51 -7.43 26.91
N THR A 220 3.22 -7.42 26.59
CA THR A 220 2.28 -8.48 26.94
C THR A 220 2.67 -9.79 26.25
N ASP A 221 3.06 -9.73 24.98
CA ASP A 221 3.44 -10.89 24.18
C ASP A 221 4.78 -11.51 24.61
N LEU A 222 5.69 -10.72 25.17
CA LEU A 222 7.02 -11.13 25.60
C LEU A 222 7.11 -11.48 27.10
N ALA A 223 6.18 -10.97 27.92
CA ALA A 223 6.14 -11.25 29.35
C ALA A 223 5.79 -12.72 29.60
N GLY A 224 6.79 -13.54 29.85
CA GLY A 224 6.66 -14.95 30.24
C GLY A 224 7.27 -15.97 29.28
N LYS A 225 8.08 -15.57 28.32
CA LYS A 225 8.64 -16.48 27.29
C LYS A 225 10.16 -16.66 27.42
N ASP A 226 10.55 -17.67 28.16
CA ASP A 226 11.91 -18.25 28.11
C ASP A 226 12.12 -19.28 26.97
N SER A 227 11.09 -19.59 26.18
CA SER A 227 11.14 -20.56 25.10
C SER A 227 10.84 -19.91 23.75
N ARG A 228 11.63 -20.24 22.74
CA ARG A 228 11.38 -19.82 21.35
C ARG A 228 10.16 -20.54 20.81
N HIS A 229 9.28 -19.82 20.13
CA HIS A 229 8.08 -20.38 19.53
C HIS A 229 8.13 -20.21 18.01
N MET A 230 7.49 -21.13 17.32
CA MET A 230 7.23 -21.05 15.89
C MET A 230 5.74 -21.24 15.64
N TYR A 231 5.14 -20.34 14.92
CA TYR A 231 3.76 -20.46 14.44
C TYR A 231 3.74 -21.15 13.08
N LEU A 232 3.02 -22.27 12.96
CA LEU A 232 2.76 -22.92 11.67
C LEU A 232 1.54 -22.30 11.01
N ALA A 233 1.78 -21.62 9.88
CA ALA A 233 0.77 -20.87 9.16
C ALA A 233 0.03 -21.70 8.11
N SER A 234 0.72 -22.65 7.48
CA SER A 234 0.16 -23.53 6.45
C SER A 234 0.98 -24.82 6.34
N GLY A 235 0.46 -25.80 5.59
CA GLY A 235 1.14 -27.04 5.28
C GLY A 235 0.44 -28.28 5.82
N GLY A 236 1.17 -29.38 5.88
CA GLY A 236 0.63 -30.67 6.34
C GLY A 236 1.65 -31.51 7.10
N ILE A 237 1.20 -32.11 8.18
CA ILE A 237 1.99 -33.01 9.05
C ILE A 237 1.28 -34.34 9.17
N THR A 238 2.03 -35.41 8.96
CA THR A 238 1.56 -36.79 9.21
C THR A 238 2.21 -37.32 10.48
N ILE A 239 1.41 -37.83 11.40
CA ILE A 239 1.83 -38.46 12.65
C ILE A 239 1.37 -39.91 12.61
N ASP A 240 2.32 -40.84 12.51
CA ASP A 240 2.09 -42.28 12.65
C ASP A 240 2.51 -42.70 14.05
N GLN A 241 1.51 -42.83 14.92
CA GLN A 241 1.74 -43.18 16.32
C GLN A 241 2.15 -44.66 16.51
N ASP A 242 1.66 -45.53 15.64
CA ASP A 242 1.96 -46.98 15.69
C ASP A 242 3.34 -47.27 15.10
N GLY A 243 3.69 -46.62 14.02
CA GLY A 243 5.01 -46.69 13.40
C GLY A 243 6.08 -45.82 14.07
N GLY A 244 5.70 -44.95 15.03
CA GLY A 244 6.61 -44.10 15.76
C GLY A 244 7.28 -43.01 14.87
N THR A 245 6.62 -42.60 13.80
CA THR A 245 7.20 -41.62 12.84
C THR A 245 6.36 -40.36 12.68
N ILE A 246 7.02 -39.25 12.33
CA ILE A 246 6.40 -37.98 11.94
C ILE A 246 6.97 -37.54 10.61
N GLN A 247 6.14 -36.89 9.81
CA GLN A 247 6.51 -36.39 8.47
C GLN A 247 5.89 -35.05 8.21
N VAL A 248 6.66 -34.14 7.63
CA VAL A 248 6.11 -32.96 6.92
C VAL A 248 5.61 -33.47 5.57
N SER A 249 4.32 -33.77 5.45
CA SER A 249 3.71 -34.35 4.25
C SER A 249 3.42 -33.32 3.16
N THR A 250 3.22 -32.07 3.55
CA THR A 250 3.09 -30.92 2.63
C THR A 250 3.92 -29.79 3.20
N LYS A 251 4.67 -29.09 2.32
CA LYS A 251 5.51 -27.93 2.67
C LYS A 251 4.78 -27.01 3.67
N CYS A 252 5.40 -26.76 4.82
CA CYS A 252 4.88 -25.91 5.87
C CYS A 252 5.51 -24.51 5.83
N LEU A 253 4.71 -23.51 6.10
CA LEU A 253 5.21 -22.15 6.39
C LEU A 253 5.29 -21.98 7.90
N GLY A 254 6.49 -21.81 8.42
CA GLY A 254 6.77 -21.52 9.83
C GLY A 254 7.16 -20.06 10.03
N VAL A 255 6.62 -19.44 11.09
CA VAL A 255 6.95 -18.08 11.50
C VAL A 255 7.52 -18.12 12.91
N PRO A 256 8.86 -18.07 13.06
CA PRO A 256 9.51 -17.97 14.39
C PRO A 256 9.21 -16.65 15.09
N ASP A 257 9.41 -16.60 16.40
CA ASP A 257 9.30 -15.37 17.22
C ASP A 257 10.21 -14.22 16.73
N THR A 258 11.20 -14.53 15.90
CA THR A 258 12.13 -13.59 15.31
C THR A 258 11.57 -12.85 14.08
N PHE A 259 10.31 -13.14 13.71
CA PHE A 259 9.54 -12.47 12.65
C PHE A 259 10.06 -12.57 11.20
N HIS A 260 10.95 -13.49 10.90
CA HIS A 260 11.17 -13.95 9.53
C HIS A 260 10.43 -15.29 9.34
N TYR A 261 10.08 -15.61 8.12
CA TYR A 261 9.41 -16.86 7.82
C TYR A 261 10.41 -17.89 7.30
N GLU A 262 10.14 -19.18 7.62
CA GLU A 262 10.88 -20.30 7.07
C GLU A 262 9.95 -21.27 6.34
N TRP A 263 10.38 -21.74 5.19
CA TRP A 263 9.73 -22.82 4.49
C TRP A 263 10.32 -24.15 4.93
N ILE A 264 9.51 -24.97 5.59
CA ILE A 264 9.87 -26.32 6.01
C ILE A 264 9.41 -27.28 4.91
N MET A 265 10.34 -27.89 4.24
CA MET A 265 10.05 -28.71 3.06
C MET A 265 9.42 -30.03 3.46
N ALA A 266 8.55 -30.57 2.60
CA ALA A 266 8.09 -31.94 2.71
C ALA A 266 9.27 -32.90 2.56
N GLY A 267 9.29 -33.97 3.34
CA GLY A 267 10.38 -34.92 3.37
C GLY A 267 9.89 -36.34 3.72
N ASP A 268 10.83 -37.26 3.83
CA ASP A 268 10.54 -38.64 4.27
C ASP A 268 10.11 -38.67 5.74
N PRO A 269 9.34 -39.71 6.19
CA PRO A 269 9.05 -39.91 7.59
C PRO A 269 10.32 -40.04 8.43
N VAL A 270 10.38 -39.34 9.55
CA VAL A 270 11.48 -39.40 10.52
C VAL A 270 11.01 -40.03 11.83
N GLU A 271 11.90 -40.75 12.53
CA GLU A 271 11.57 -41.31 13.84
C GLU A 271 11.26 -40.18 14.84
N MET A 272 10.22 -40.38 15.66
CA MET A 272 9.90 -39.48 16.76
C MET A 272 11.00 -39.49 17.81
N ALA A 273 11.42 -38.34 18.28
CA ALA A 273 12.53 -38.19 19.20
C ALA A 273 12.14 -38.47 20.65
N PHE A 274 12.05 -39.77 21.03
CA PHE A 274 11.73 -40.20 22.36
C PHE A 274 12.84 -41.04 22.97
N ASN A 275 13.11 -40.83 24.27
CA ASN A 275 14.05 -41.65 25.03
C ASN A 275 13.41 -42.89 25.69
N THR A 276 12.07 -43.05 25.70
CA THR A 276 11.37 -44.12 26.37
C THR A 276 10.41 -44.86 25.44
N PRO A 277 10.45 -46.20 25.40
CA PRO A 277 9.46 -47.01 24.68
C PRO A 277 8.05 -46.79 25.23
N SER A 278 7.06 -46.84 24.36
CA SER A 278 5.64 -46.50 24.60
C SER A 278 4.87 -47.48 25.53
N SER A 279 5.52 -48.38 26.27
CA SER A 279 4.86 -49.53 26.90
C SER A 279 4.59 -49.46 28.41
N THR A 280 4.91 -48.37 29.09
CA THR A 280 4.66 -48.30 30.54
C THR A 280 4.18 -46.92 30.98
N PHE A 281 2.91 -46.85 31.39
CA PHE A 281 2.20 -45.70 31.97
C PHE A 281 1.85 -44.57 30.98
N GLY A 282 0.59 -44.45 30.61
CA GLY A 282 -0.13 -43.37 30.00
C GLY A 282 0.73 -42.42 29.14
N MET A 283 0.48 -42.33 27.84
CA MET A 283 1.29 -41.54 26.91
C MET A 283 1.70 -40.19 27.51
N PRO A 284 2.98 -39.96 27.79
CA PRO A 284 3.41 -38.65 28.31
C PRO A 284 3.18 -37.53 27.26
N MET A 285 2.91 -36.34 27.74
CA MET A 285 2.81 -35.15 26.89
C MET A 285 4.12 -34.97 26.09
N ARG A 286 4.00 -34.79 24.78
CA ARG A 286 5.11 -34.55 23.84
C ARG A 286 5.13 -33.13 23.37
N ILE A 287 6.26 -32.66 22.90
CA ILE A 287 6.43 -31.31 22.35
C ILE A 287 6.59 -31.42 20.84
N LEU A 288 5.63 -30.90 20.08
CA LEU A 288 5.78 -30.68 18.66
C LEU A 288 6.64 -29.45 18.50
N ALA A 289 7.79 -29.59 17.83
CA ALA A 289 8.75 -28.52 17.68
C ALA A 289 9.48 -28.58 16.34
N TYR A 290 9.95 -27.42 15.90
CA TYR A 290 10.87 -27.27 14.79
C TYR A 290 12.30 -27.19 15.30
N ASP A 291 13.19 -27.95 14.69
CA ASP A 291 14.62 -27.87 14.88
C ASP A 291 15.28 -27.16 13.71
N ALA A 292 15.78 -25.95 13.95
CA ALA A 292 16.45 -25.13 12.95
C ALA A 292 17.80 -25.70 12.50
N GLY A 293 18.42 -26.56 13.31
CA GLY A 293 19.69 -27.24 12.96
C GLY A 293 19.51 -28.29 11.87
N THR A 294 18.44 -29.08 11.95
CA THR A 294 18.07 -30.11 10.98
C THR A 294 17.01 -29.65 9.96
N LYS A 295 16.38 -28.50 10.20
CA LYS A 295 15.25 -27.95 9.42
C LYS A 295 14.04 -28.89 9.37
N THR A 296 13.78 -29.62 10.42
CA THR A 296 12.70 -30.61 10.52
C THR A 296 11.71 -30.28 11.65
N ILE A 297 10.46 -30.73 11.50
CA ILE A 297 9.47 -30.76 12.56
C ILE A 297 9.47 -32.16 13.15
N ASN A 298 9.53 -32.27 14.47
CA ASN A 298 9.45 -33.57 15.17
C ASN A 298 8.68 -33.46 16.49
N LEU A 299 8.31 -34.60 17.03
CA LEU A 299 7.76 -34.78 18.38
C LEU A 299 8.89 -35.17 19.33
N TYR A 300 9.09 -34.37 20.37
CA TYR A 300 10.16 -34.53 21.34
C TYR A 300 9.59 -34.82 22.73
N ASP A 301 10.33 -35.59 23.55
CA ASP A 301 10.16 -35.48 24.97
C ASP A 301 10.78 -34.17 25.51
N THR A 302 10.38 -33.76 26.72
CA THR A 302 10.84 -32.47 27.29
C THR A 302 12.37 -32.40 27.42
N SER A 303 13.03 -33.54 27.69
CA SER A 303 14.49 -33.56 27.88
C SER A 303 15.24 -33.41 26.58
N LEU A 304 14.76 -33.99 25.49
CA LEU A 304 15.34 -33.85 24.16
C LEU A 304 15.04 -32.50 23.54
N PHE A 305 13.82 -31.98 23.74
CA PHE A 305 13.50 -30.60 23.30
C PHE A 305 14.44 -29.56 23.92
N ARG A 306 14.70 -29.67 25.23
CA ARG A 306 15.66 -28.77 25.93
C ARG A 306 17.08 -28.88 25.37
N LYS A 307 17.51 -30.01 24.84
CA LYS A 307 18.83 -30.20 24.24
C LYS A 307 18.98 -29.48 22.89
N LEU A 308 17.87 -29.13 22.20
CA LEU A 308 17.91 -28.36 20.98
C LEU A 308 18.43 -26.92 21.24
N GLY A 309 18.30 -26.43 22.48
CA GLY A 309 18.78 -25.11 22.88
C GLY A 309 18.24 -24.01 21.98
N THR A 310 19.13 -23.24 21.36
CA THR A 310 18.76 -22.12 20.47
C THR A 310 18.18 -22.57 19.13
N ASN A 311 18.28 -23.84 18.76
CA ASN A 311 17.71 -24.37 17.53
C ASN A 311 16.27 -24.88 17.69
N GLY A 312 15.80 -25.07 18.92
CA GLY A 312 14.47 -25.58 19.21
C GLY A 312 13.39 -24.49 19.25
N PHE A 313 12.35 -24.64 18.44
CA PHE A 313 11.20 -23.75 18.42
C PHE A 313 9.94 -24.55 18.76
N TYR A 314 9.30 -24.20 19.87
CA TYR A 314 8.06 -24.82 20.32
C TYR A 314 6.90 -24.48 19.37
N ILE A 315 6.11 -25.49 18.98
CA ILE A 315 4.93 -25.31 18.12
C ILE A 315 3.66 -25.64 18.91
N ALA A 316 3.61 -26.80 19.58
CA ALA A 316 2.46 -27.21 20.39
C ALA A 316 2.87 -28.33 21.38
N SER A 317 2.05 -28.55 22.38
CA SER A 317 2.13 -29.82 23.14
C SER A 317 1.14 -30.83 22.57
N TRP A 318 1.60 -32.05 22.37
CA TRP A 318 0.81 -33.18 21.85
C TRP A 318 0.51 -34.20 22.97
N TYR A 319 -0.78 -34.44 23.22
CA TYR A 319 -1.22 -35.43 24.21
C TYR A 319 -2.57 -36.02 23.82
N GLN A 320 -2.68 -37.37 23.85
CA GLN A 320 -3.91 -38.10 23.52
C GLN A 320 -4.56 -37.63 22.19
N SER A 321 -3.75 -37.50 21.16
CA SER A 321 -4.17 -37.02 19.83
C SER A 321 -4.83 -35.63 19.83
N LYS A 322 -4.50 -34.81 20.83
CA LYS A 322 -4.92 -33.40 20.92
C LYS A 322 -3.71 -32.46 21.01
N LEU A 323 -3.90 -31.26 20.50
CA LEU A 323 -2.94 -30.16 20.54
C LEU A 323 -3.28 -29.20 21.68
N TYR A 324 -2.32 -28.99 22.57
CA TYR A 324 -2.40 -28.06 23.69
C TYR A 324 -1.47 -26.90 23.46
N ASN A 325 -1.89 -25.67 23.83
CA ASN A 325 -1.15 -24.44 23.62
C ASN A 325 -0.59 -24.33 22.17
N PRO A 326 -1.43 -24.54 21.14
CA PRO A 326 -0.96 -24.63 19.78
C PRO A 326 -0.58 -23.24 19.24
N HIS A 327 0.58 -23.17 18.59
CA HIS A 327 1.00 -22.08 17.72
C HIS A 327 0.84 -22.54 16.26
N ILE A 328 -0.40 -22.85 15.86
CA ILE A 328 -0.73 -23.47 14.57
C ILE A 328 -2.02 -22.84 14.04
N HIS A 329 -2.03 -22.51 12.75
CA HIS A 329 -3.25 -22.09 12.09
C HIS A 329 -4.28 -23.24 12.05
N PRO A 330 -5.56 -23.00 12.38
CA PRO A 330 -6.58 -24.07 12.43
C PRO A 330 -6.72 -24.90 11.15
N ASP A 331 -6.40 -24.33 9.98
CA ASP A 331 -6.51 -25.01 8.68
C ASP A 331 -5.26 -25.82 8.28
N VAL A 332 -4.18 -25.84 9.06
CA VAL A 332 -3.03 -26.72 8.82
C VAL A 332 -3.51 -28.17 8.86
N LYS A 333 -3.10 -28.96 7.87
CA LYS A 333 -3.53 -30.35 7.75
C LYS A 333 -2.72 -31.26 8.65
N PHE A 334 -3.41 -32.15 9.35
CA PHE A 334 -2.82 -33.24 10.11
C PHE A 334 -3.38 -34.57 9.62
N ILE A 335 -2.50 -35.55 9.39
CA ILE A 335 -2.90 -36.96 9.19
C ILE A 335 -2.44 -37.71 10.42
N VAL A 336 -3.38 -38.27 11.17
CA VAL A 336 -3.12 -39.02 12.43
C VAL A 336 -3.78 -40.39 12.32
N GLY A 337 -2.98 -41.45 12.44
CA GLY A 337 -3.48 -42.82 12.27
C GLY A 337 -4.18 -43.04 10.91
N GLY A 338 -3.66 -42.44 9.85
CA GLY A 338 -4.19 -42.51 8.49
C GLY A 338 -5.44 -41.65 8.19
N LYS A 339 -5.97 -40.92 9.18
CA LYS A 339 -7.13 -40.04 9.02
C LYS A 339 -6.73 -38.60 8.96
N GLU A 340 -7.27 -37.84 7.97
CA GLU A 340 -7.01 -36.38 7.80
C GLU A 340 -7.90 -35.55 8.75
N TYR A 341 -7.29 -34.55 9.37
CA TYR A 341 -7.91 -33.52 10.23
C TYR A 341 -7.38 -32.14 9.87
N LYS A 342 -8.14 -31.11 10.15
CA LYS A 342 -7.61 -29.74 10.33
C LYS A 342 -7.03 -29.65 11.75
N ALA A 343 -5.96 -28.85 11.92
CA ALA A 343 -5.36 -28.63 13.24
C ALA A 343 -6.40 -28.15 14.27
N GLY A 344 -7.34 -27.30 13.86
CA GLY A 344 -8.43 -26.82 14.71
C GLY A 344 -9.31 -27.92 15.31
N ASP A 345 -9.49 -29.03 14.60
CA ASP A 345 -10.27 -30.23 15.08
C ASP A 345 -9.53 -30.99 16.19
N LEU A 346 -8.20 -30.77 16.24
CA LEU A 346 -7.31 -31.44 17.21
C LEU A 346 -7.01 -30.56 18.43
N PHE A 347 -7.46 -29.28 18.46
CA PHE A 347 -7.25 -28.43 19.62
C PHE A 347 -8.00 -28.98 20.83
N ALA A 348 -7.35 -28.99 22.01
CA ALA A 348 -8.00 -29.32 23.27
C ALA A 348 -8.99 -28.22 23.65
N ASP A 349 -10.09 -28.58 24.33
CA ASP A 349 -11.22 -27.67 24.61
C ASP A 349 -10.85 -26.35 25.35
N ASN A 350 -9.68 -26.31 25.99
CA ASN A 350 -9.13 -25.12 26.66
C ASN A 350 -7.96 -24.49 25.91
N ALA A 351 -7.68 -24.94 24.70
CA ALA A 351 -6.55 -24.43 23.91
C ALA A 351 -6.98 -23.22 23.11
N ALA A 352 -6.96 -22.04 23.71
CA ALA A 352 -6.92 -20.81 22.94
C ALA A 352 -5.60 -20.80 22.13
N SER A 353 -5.69 -20.86 20.82
CA SER A 353 -4.54 -20.60 19.96
C SER A 353 -4.03 -19.19 20.26
N PHE A 354 -2.85 -19.10 20.86
CA PHE A 354 -2.19 -17.81 21.05
C PHE A 354 -1.58 -17.40 19.72
N ILE A 355 -2.38 -16.69 18.92
CA ILE A 355 -1.91 -16.05 17.69
C ILE A 355 -1.76 -14.58 18.01
N PRO A 356 -0.55 -14.04 18.14
CA PRO A 356 -0.40 -12.59 18.18
C PRO A 356 -1.07 -12.02 16.93
N LYS A 357 -2.00 -11.10 17.10
CA LYS A 357 -2.75 -10.47 15.99
C LYS A 357 -1.83 -10.07 14.83
N ARG A 358 -0.61 -9.66 15.14
CA ARG A 358 0.40 -9.28 14.17
C ARG A 358 0.99 -10.46 13.38
N ILE A 359 1.14 -11.62 14.01
CA ILE A 359 1.54 -12.84 13.28
C ILE A 359 0.41 -13.27 12.36
N THR A 360 -0.85 -13.16 12.78
CA THR A 360 -2.00 -13.43 11.91
C THR A 360 -2.01 -12.50 10.72
N ASP A 361 -1.80 -11.19 10.92
CA ASP A 361 -1.76 -10.20 9.84
C ASP A 361 -0.56 -10.45 8.90
N TYR A 362 0.61 -10.79 9.46
CA TYR A 362 1.81 -11.09 8.69
C TYR A 362 1.69 -12.41 7.92
N VAL A 363 1.16 -13.43 8.56
CA VAL A 363 0.90 -14.74 7.95
C VAL A 363 -0.21 -14.63 6.90
N GLN A 364 -1.27 -13.88 7.17
CA GLN A 364 -2.31 -13.60 6.19
C GLN A 364 -1.72 -12.91 4.95
N LYS A 365 -0.80 -11.97 5.13
CA LYS A 365 -0.04 -11.35 4.03
C LYS A 365 0.88 -12.35 3.32
N ALA A 366 1.57 -13.24 4.04
CA ALA A 366 2.57 -14.17 3.48
C ALA A 366 1.94 -15.40 2.81
N ILE A 367 0.77 -15.89 3.27
CA ILE A 367 0.05 -17.03 2.68
C ILE A 367 -1.09 -16.64 1.75
N THR A 368 -1.55 -15.38 1.81
CA THR A 368 -2.37 -14.87 0.72
C THR A 368 -1.47 -14.90 -0.52
N PRO A 369 -1.75 -15.74 -1.54
CA PRO A 369 -1.02 -15.66 -2.80
C PRO A 369 -1.05 -14.18 -3.20
N ALA A 370 0.05 -13.68 -3.73
CA ALA A 370 0.13 -12.33 -4.26
C ALA A 370 -1.16 -12.09 -5.03
N VAL A 371 -2.09 -11.33 -4.43
CA VAL A 371 -3.45 -11.25 -4.96
C VAL A 371 -3.33 -10.44 -6.20
N GLU A 372 -3.32 -11.10 -7.37
CA GLU A 372 -3.40 -10.43 -8.68
C GLU A 372 -4.55 -9.41 -8.71
N ASP A 373 -5.52 -9.61 -7.82
CA ASP A 373 -6.76 -8.85 -7.70
C ASP A 373 -6.64 -7.45 -7.06
N ASP A 374 -5.46 -7.03 -6.60
CA ASP A 374 -5.26 -5.66 -6.12
C ASP A 374 -4.81 -4.68 -7.21
N ILE A 375 -4.28 -5.19 -8.32
CA ILE A 375 -3.80 -4.36 -9.43
C ILE A 375 -4.90 -4.19 -10.47
N VAL A 376 -5.43 -3.00 -10.57
CA VAL A 376 -6.52 -2.62 -11.46
C VAL A 376 -5.96 -2.23 -12.82
N THR A 377 -5.85 -3.19 -13.71
CA THR A 377 -5.46 -2.94 -15.10
C THR A 377 -6.06 -4.00 -16.00
N PRO A 378 -6.56 -3.65 -17.21
CA PRO A 378 -6.92 -4.65 -18.20
C PRO A 378 -5.68 -5.42 -18.66
N SER A 379 -5.90 -6.51 -19.39
CA SER A 379 -4.80 -7.33 -19.93
C SER A 379 -3.89 -6.57 -20.90
N HIS A 380 -4.40 -5.51 -21.50
CA HIS A 380 -3.64 -4.65 -22.42
C HIS A 380 -4.09 -3.19 -22.37
N TRP A 381 -3.16 -2.32 -22.73
CA TRP A 381 -3.39 -0.91 -22.98
C TRP A 381 -3.11 -0.60 -24.45
N ASP A 382 -4.01 0.13 -25.07
CA ASP A 382 -3.87 0.55 -26.46
C ASP A 382 -3.32 1.97 -26.53
N CYS A 383 -2.40 2.24 -27.45
CA CYS A 383 -1.89 3.56 -27.75
C CYS A 383 -1.73 3.76 -29.26
N MET A 384 -1.82 5.00 -29.69
CA MET A 384 -1.73 5.37 -31.11
C MET A 384 -0.46 6.15 -31.37
N GLU A 385 0.19 5.90 -32.49
CA GLU A 385 1.32 6.68 -32.99
C GLU A 385 1.10 8.20 -32.86
N GLY A 386 2.11 8.87 -32.30
CA GLY A 386 2.11 10.31 -32.09
C GLY A 386 1.24 10.80 -30.92
N ARG A 387 0.52 9.93 -30.20
CA ARG A 387 -0.32 10.28 -29.05
C ARG A 387 0.22 9.70 -27.76
N GLN A 388 0.27 10.54 -26.71
CA GLN A 388 0.79 10.13 -25.43
C GLN A 388 -0.16 9.18 -24.70
N LEU A 389 0.35 8.01 -24.30
CA LEU A 389 -0.23 7.17 -23.30
C LEU A 389 0.27 7.60 -21.93
N SER A 390 -0.65 7.92 -21.02
CA SER A 390 -0.35 8.17 -19.61
C SER A 390 -1.04 7.12 -18.74
N ILE A 391 -0.27 6.47 -17.88
CA ILE A 391 -0.75 5.47 -16.93
C ILE A 391 -0.55 6.04 -15.53
N PHE A 392 -1.64 6.42 -14.86
CA PHE A 392 -1.61 7.05 -13.54
C PHE A 392 -1.59 5.98 -12.44
N PHE A 393 -0.60 6.04 -11.55
CA PHE A 393 -0.34 5.00 -10.55
C PHE A 393 -1.48 4.89 -9.52
N ASP A 394 -2.05 6.00 -9.11
CA ASP A 394 -3.16 6.04 -8.14
C ASP A 394 -4.50 5.50 -8.69
N CYS A 395 -4.59 5.24 -9.99
CA CYS A 395 -5.72 4.54 -10.60
C CYS A 395 -5.53 3.01 -10.65
N LEU A 396 -4.31 2.52 -10.50
CA LEU A 396 -3.96 1.10 -10.68
C LEU A 396 -4.08 0.25 -9.41
N SER A 397 -4.44 0.83 -8.28
CA SER A 397 -4.59 0.11 -7.02
C SER A 397 -6.03 0.12 -6.54
N ARG A 398 -6.49 -0.99 -5.99
CA ARG A 398 -7.77 -1.09 -5.28
C ARG A 398 -7.79 -0.21 -4.03
N HIS A 399 -6.66 -0.07 -3.36
CA HIS A 399 -6.46 0.75 -2.17
C HIS A 399 -5.68 2.02 -2.51
N ASP A 400 -5.91 3.10 -1.76
CA ASP A 400 -5.00 4.25 -1.81
C ASP A 400 -3.61 3.80 -1.32
N GLY A 401 -2.58 4.00 -2.10
CA GLY A 401 -1.22 3.49 -1.82
C GLY A 401 -0.39 3.47 -3.10
N LYS A 402 -0.40 4.59 -3.84
CA LYS A 402 0.32 4.74 -5.12
C LYS A 402 1.84 4.67 -4.99
N GLU A 403 2.37 5.04 -3.82
CA GLU A 403 3.80 5.07 -3.53
C GLU A 403 4.41 3.67 -3.63
N ASN A 404 3.61 2.65 -3.45
CA ASN A 404 4.02 1.25 -3.48
C ASN A 404 3.81 0.58 -4.85
N LEU A 405 3.36 1.34 -5.85
CA LEU A 405 3.17 0.84 -7.21
C LEU A 405 4.40 1.09 -8.08
N TYR A 406 4.82 0.04 -8.75
CA TYR A 406 5.93 0.04 -9.68
C TYR A 406 5.47 -0.44 -11.06
N VAL A 407 5.66 0.40 -12.09
CA VAL A 407 5.40 0.03 -13.50
C VAL A 407 6.73 -0.06 -14.23
N LEU A 408 7.02 -1.23 -14.78
CA LEU A 408 8.28 -1.54 -15.44
C LEU A 408 8.03 -2.02 -16.87
N ALA A 409 8.68 -1.41 -17.85
CA ALA A 409 8.78 -2.01 -19.19
C ALA A 409 9.87 -3.10 -19.18
N ARG A 410 9.59 -4.22 -19.83
CA ARG A 410 10.51 -5.37 -19.91
C ARG A 410 10.57 -5.91 -21.33
N GLY A 411 11.74 -6.46 -21.67
CA GLY A 411 12.02 -7.11 -22.95
C GLY A 411 13.02 -6.34 -23.80
N THR A 412 13.51 -6.98 -24.86
CA THR A 412 14.50 -6.43 -25.78
C THR A 412 13.99 -5.20 -26.56
N ASN A 413 12.67 -5.09 -26.71
CA ASN A 413 12.01 -3.98 -27.42
C ASN A 413 11.33 -2.99 -26.47
N ALA A 414 11.67 -3.02 -25.17
CA ALA A 414 11.09 -2.11 -24.20
C ALA A 414 11.50 -0.67 -24.52
N PRO A 415 10.55 0.24 -24.78
CA PRO A 415 10.86 1.61 -25.10
C PRO A 415 11.35 2.37 -23.86
N SER A 416 12.00 3.51 -24.08
CA SER A 416 12.26 4.46 -23.01
C SER A 416 10.95 5.10 -22.55
N LEU A 417 10.62 4.91 -21.27
CA LEU A 417 9.44 5.47 -20.64
C LEU A 417 9.83 6.70 -19.81
N THR A 418 9.04 7.76 -19.91
CA THR A 418 9.17 8.90 -19.01
C THR A 418 8.30 8.67 -17.79
N ARG A 419 8.91 8.73 -16.60
CA ARG A 419 8.21 8.57 -15.33
C ARG A 419 8.32 9.84 -14.50
N ASN A 420 7.23 10.23 -13.88
CA ASN A 420 7.20 11.18 -12.77
C ASN A 420 6.58 10.50 -11.53
N GLU A 421 6.36 11.24 -10.46
CA GLU A 421 5.78 10.72 -9.21
C GLU A 421 4.32 10.24 -9.33
N TYR A 422 3.60 10.60 -10.41
CA TYR A 422 2.17 10.32 -10.56
C TYR A 422 1.85 9.36 -11.68
N CYS A 423 2.64 9.35 -12.74
CA CYS A 423 2.34 8.56 -13.91
C CYS A 423 3.58 8.14 -14.69
N MET A 424 3.38 7.13 -15.52
CA MET A 424 4.28 6.74 -16.58
C MET A 424 3.73 7.24 -17.92
N ASN A 425 4.58 7.86 -18.73
CA ASN A 425 4.23 8.38 -20.04
C ASN A 425 5.03 7.69 -21.14
N TYR A 426 4.36 7.45 -22.25
CA TYR A 426 4.93 6.92 -23.47
C TYR A 426 4.27 7.54 -24.70
N THR A 427 5.04 8.00 -25.65
CA THR A 427 4.53 8.48 -26.95
C THR A 427 5.12 7.62 -28.05
N PRO A 428 4.30 6.74 -28.68
CA PRO A 428 4.78 5.89 -29.76
C PRO A 428 5.12 6.70 -31.01
N THR A 429 6.13 6.27 -31.72
CA THR A 429 6.52 6.75 -33.04
C THR A 429 6.04 5.78 -34.13
N LYS A 430 6.22 6.13 -35.39
CA LYS A 430 5.92 5.25 -36.55
C LYS A 430 6.66 3.92 -36.52
N ASP A 431 7.80 3.85 -35.86
CA ASP A 431 8.65 2.65 -35.76
C ASP A 431 8.43 1.87 -34.45
N SER A 432 7.52 2.34 -33.59
CA SER A 432 7.21 1.69 -32.33
C SER A 432 6.42 0.40 -32.55
N THR A 433 6.69 -0.59 -31.71
CA THR A 433 6.02 -1.90 -31.72
C THR A 433 5.44 -2.19 -30.34
N ASP A 434 4.60 -3.21 -30.27
CA ASP A 434 4.05 -3.73 -29.02
C ASP A 434 5.14 -4.10 -28.03
N PHE A 435 4.88 -3.86 -26.75
CA PHE A 435 5.80 -4.20 -25.66
C PHE A 435 5.07 -4.60 -24.39
N ALA A 436 5.78 -5.28 -23.49
CA ALA A 436 5.22 -5.71 -22.23
C ALA A 436 5.57 -4.75 -21.09
N LEU A 437 4.59 -4.51 -20.23
CA LEU A 437 4.76 -3.88 -18.92
C LEU A 437 4.56 -4.93 -17.82
N THR A 438 5.13 -4.67 -16.68
CA THR A 438 4.78 -5.35 -15.43
C THR A 438 4.42 -4.29 -14.40
N VAL A 439 3.19 -4.34 -13.91
CA VAL A 439 2.75 -3.55 -12.77
C VAL A 439 3.01 -4.38 -11.51
N ARG A 440 3.71 -3.82 -10.52
CA ARG A 440 3.98 -4.46 -9.24
C ARG A 440 3.50 -3.58 -8.12
N ARG A 441 2.92 -4.19 -7.12
CA ARG A 441 2.69 -3.59 -5.82
C ARG A 441 3.71 -4.13 -4.84
N LEU A 442 4.38 -3.23 -4.14
CA LEU A 442 5.35 -3.56 -3.11
C LEU A 442 4.71 -3.43 -1.73
N ASP A 443 5.21 -4.19 -0.78
CA ASP A 443 4.87 -4.01 0.63
C ASP A 443 5.48 -2.70 1.15
N GLU A 444 4.77 -2.04 2.05
CA GLU A 444 5.19 -0.74 2.62
C GLU A 444 6.38 -0.89 3.57
N ASP A 445 6.48 -2.02 4.22
CA ASP A 445 7.46 -2.22 5.29
C ASP A 445 8.84 -2.68 4.76
N ASP A 446 8.88 -3.58 3.78
CA ASP A 446 10.13 -4.22 3.33
C ASP A 446 10.33 -4.24 1.82
N CYS A 447 9.45 -3.57 1.07
CA CYS A 447 9.53 -3.45 -0.40
C CYS A 447 9.49 -4.78 -1.17
N HIS A 448 9.07 -5.89 -0.57
CA HIS A 448 8.86 -7.11 -1.34
C HIS A 448 7.63 -6.99 -2.26
N THR A 449 7.60 -7.77 -3.34
CA THR A 449 6.47 -7.75 -4.27
C THR A 449 5.26 -8.48 -3.66
N VAL A 450 4.21 -7.74 -3.31
CA VAL A 450 2.94 -8.29 -2.81
C VAL A 450 2.09 -8.83 -3.94
N SER A 451 2.01 -8.10 -5.05
CA SER A 451 1.30 -8.53 -6.25
C SER A 451 2.02 -8.09 -7.53
N SER A 452 1.80 -8.81 -8.62
CA SER A 452 2.43 -8.51 -9.91
C SER A 452 1.52 -8.92 -11.06
N LYS A 453 1.28 -8.00 -11.99
CA LYS A 453 0.45 -8.25 -13.17
C LYS A 453 1.19 -7.90 -14.45
N PRO A 454 1.37 -8.84 -15.38
CA PRO A 454 1.86 -8.53 -16.72
C PRO A 454 0.77 -7.83 -17.52
N VAL A 455 1.15 -6.87 -18.32
CA VAL A 455 0.26 -6.07 -19.15
C VAL A 455 0.90 -5.86 -20.51
N GLN A 456 0.14 -6.05 -21.57
CA GLN A 456 0.60 -5.77 -22.93
C GLN A 456 0.27 -4.32 -23.31
N VAL A 457 1.23 -3.58 -23.84
CA VAL A 457 0.95 -2.32 -24.54
C VAL A 457 0.95 -2.58 -26.06
N ARG A 458 -0.19 -2.33 -26.68
CA ARG A 458 -0.37 -2.49 -28.13
C ARG A 458 -0.26 -1.12 -28.81
N VAL A 459 0.61 -1.04 -29.79
CA VAL A 459 0.86 0.19 -30.55
C VAL A 459 0.13 0.12 -31.88
N HIS A 460 -0.71 1.12 -32.13
CA HIS A 460 -1.48 1.21 -33.37
C HIS A 460 -0.96 2.33 -34.27
N HIS A 461 -1.02 2.08 -35.56
CA HIS A 461 -0.58 3.01 -36.60
C HIS A 461 -1.74 3.39 -37.51
N LYS A 462 -1.53 4.38 -38.37
CA LYS A 462 -2.51 4.76 -39.38
C LYS A 462 -2.80 3.60 -40.33
N LEU A 463 -4.06 3.47 -40.69
CA LEU A 463 -4.49 2.43 -41.65
C LEU A 463 -4.03 2.76 -43.07
N LYS A 464 -3.74 1.73 -43.84
CA LYS A 464 -3.44 1.87 -45.28
C LYS A 464 -4.70 2.13 -46.10
N ASP A 465 -5.75 1.36 -45.79
CA ASP A 465 -7.02 1.41 -46.45
C ASP A 465 -8.11 1.94 -45.53
N LYS A 466 -8.97 2.82 -46.01
CA LYS A 466 -10.08 3.37 -45.21
C LYS A 466 -11.13 2.31 -44.91
N LEU A 467 -11.46 2.15 -43.65
CA LEU A 467 -12.56 1.35 -43.17
C LEU A 467 -13.75 2.23 -42.79
N THR A 468 -14.96 1.76 -43.03
CA THR A 468 -16.20 2.38 -42.54
C THR A 468 -16.79 1.54 -41.42
N LYS A 469 -17.12 2.18 -40.29
CA LYS A 469 -17.66 1.49 -39.09
C LYS A 469 -18.76 2.29 -38.41
N ASN A 470 -19.78 1.57 -37.94
CA ASN A 470 -20.87 2.08 -37.13
C ASN A 470 -20.55 1.88 -35.64
N ILE A 471 -20.45 2.99 -34.86
CA ILE A 471 -20.02 2.95 -33.48
C ILE A 471 -21.08 3.54 -32.56
N CYS A 472 -21.46 2.82 -31.51
CA CYS A 472 -22.33 3.31 -30.46
C CYS A 472 -21.53 3.48 -29.12
N ILE A 473 -21.62 4.66 -28.50
CA ILE A 473 -21.06 4.96 -27.18
C ILE A 473 -22.20 5.10 -26.19
N CYS A 474 -22.26 4.21 -25.22
CA CYS A 474 -23.31 4.12 -24.19
C CYS A 474 -22.71 4.34 -22.81
N GLY A 475 -23.48 4.97 -21.90
CA GLY A 475 -23.00 5.20 -20.54
C GLY A 475 -23.96 6.00 -19.68
N ASP A 476 -23.44 6.49 -18.57
CA ASP A 476 -24.15 7.31 -17.60
C ASP A 476 -23.96 8.83 -17.83
N SER A 477 -23.95 9.65 -16.76
CA SER A 477 -23.72 11.10 -16.83
C SER A 477 -22.37 11.47 -17.43
N LEU A 478 -21.41 10.59 -17.33
CA LEU A 478 -20.04 10.82 -17.84
C LEU A 478 -19.98 10.74 -19.37
N VAL A 479 -20.93 10.06 -19.99
CA VAL A 479 -21.14 10.04 -21.46
C VAL A 479 -22.25 11.03 -21.87
N ASP A 480 -23.28 11.21 -21.05
CA ASP A 480 -24.48 12.03 -21.33
C ASP A 480 -24.17 13.49 -21.66
N ASN A 481 -23.07 14.05 -21.10
CA ASN A 481 -22.67 15.42 -21.41
C ASN A 481 -22.12 15.61 -22.83
N GLY A 482 -21.87 14.52 -23.56
CA GLY A 482 -21.43 14.53 -24.97
C GLY A 482 -19.96 14.81 -25.19
N SER A 483 -19.19 15.25 -24.17
CA SER A 483 -17.79 15.66 -24.35
C SER A 483 -16.90 14.52 -24.83
N VAL A 484 -17.06 13.32 -24.27
CA VAL A 484 -16.31 12.14 -24.71
C VAL A 484 -16.61 11.78 -26.14
N ALA A 485 -17.90 11.67 -26.50
CA ALA A 485 -18.31 11.27 -27.85
C ALA A 485 -17.85 12.28 -28.93
N THR A 486 -17.96 13.57 -28.61
CA THR A 486 -17.49 14.64 -29.52
C THR A 486 -15.97 14.61 -29.71
N GLU A 487 -15.21 14.40 -28.65
CA GLU A 487 -13.75 14.34 -28.74
C GLU A 487 -13.28 13.07 -29.47
N VAL A 488 -13.90 11.93 -29.22
CA VAL A 488 -13.63 10.69 -29.99
C VAL A 488 -13.85 10.89 -31.48
N TYR A 489 -14.98 11.53 -31.85
CA TYR A 489 -15.25 11.83 -33.25
C TYR A 489 -14.18 12.73 -33.85
N ARG A 490 -13.80 13.82 -33.15
CA ARG A 490 -12.77 14.76 -33.57
C ARG A 490 -11.44 14.04 -33.83
N LEU A 491 -11.01 13.16 -32.90
CA LEU A 491 -9.74 12.43 -33.00
C LEU A 491 -9.73 11.48 -34.21
N LEU A 492 -10.81 10.74 -34.44
CA LEU A 492 -10.91 9.82 -35.55
C LEU A 492 -11.02 10.54 -36.92
N ALA A 493 -11.70 11.69 -36.95
CA ALA A 493 -11.77 12.52 -38.15
C ALA A 493 -10.42 13.16 -38.50
N GLU A 494 -9.62 13.54 -37.49
CA GLU A 494 -8.27 14.10 -37.65
C GLU A 494 -7.29 13.09 -38.28
N ASP A 495 -7.42 11.82 -37.97
CA ASP A 495 -6.59 10.77 -38.57
C ASP A 495 -6.86 10.58 -40.07
N ASN A 496 -8.08 10.82 -40.52
CA ASN A 496 -8.54 10.77 -41.91
C ASN A 496 -8.26 9.43 -42.64
N ASP A 497 -8.12 8.34 -41.92
CA ASP A 497 -7.87 6.99 -42.42
C ASP A 497 -9.01 6.00 -42.14
N CYS A 498 -10.13 6.52 -41.62
CA CYS A 498 -11.37 5.76 -41.42
C CYS A 498 -12.61 6.67 -41.61
N VAL A 499 -13.76 6.07 -41.80
CA VAL A 499 -15.09 6.72 -41.80
C VAL A 499 -15.88 6.14 -40.62
N ILE A 500 -16.22 6.99 -39.66
CA ILE A 500 -16.95 6.57 -38.47
C ILE A 500 -18.35 7.19 -38.47
N HIS A 501 -19.35 6.35 -38.41
CA HIS A 501 -20.73 6.71 -38.15
C HIS A 501 -21.03 6.53 -36.66
N GLN A 502 -21.04 7.63 -35.92
CA GLN A 502 -21.46 7.57 -34.51
C GLN A 502 -22.98 7.48 -34.42
N LEU A 503 -23.45 6.42 -33.79
CA LEU A 503 -24.86 6.13 -33.58
C LEU A 503 -25.31 6.65 -32.24
N GLY A 504 -26.54 7.17 -32.17
CA GLY A 504 -27.12 7.63 -30.91
C GLY A 504 -28.32 8.54 -31.12
N THR A 505 -29.25 8.50 -30.15
CA THR A 505 -30.43 9.38 -30.13
C THR A 505 -30.13 10.70 -29.45
N ARG A 506 -28.93 10.84 -28.88
CA ARG A 506 -28.46 12.02 -28.11
C ARG A 506 -27.19 12.59 -28.72
N GLY A 507 -26.88 13.85 -28.34
CA GLY A 507 -25.71 14.55 -28.84
C GLY A 507 -25.83 15.16 -30.21
N PRO A 508 -24.91 16.08 -30.60
CA PRO A 508 -24.87 16.74 -31.90
C PRO A 508 -24.40 15.77 -33.01
N SER A 509 -24.54 16.18 -34.27
CA SER A 509 -23.83 15.52 -35.36
C SER A 509 -22.31 15.56 -35.10
N GLY A 510 -21.64 14.42 -35.24
CA GLY A 510 -20.21 14.30 -34.85
C GLY A 510 -19.97 14.19 -33.35
N GLY A 511 -20.95 13.70 -32.59
CA GLY A 511 -20.87 13.50 -31.13
C GLY A 511 -22.07 12.71 -30.62
N LYS A 512 -22.68 11.86 -31.49
CA LYS A 512 -23.82 11.01 -31.12
C LYS A 512 -23.47 9.97 -30.09
N HIS A 513 -24.39 9.72 -29.13
CA HIS A 513 -24.21 8.77 -28.04
C HIS A 513 -25.54 8.32 -27.44
N GLU A 514 -25.48 7.28 -26.60
CA GLU A 514 -26.58 6.78 -25.75
C GLU A 514 -26.28 6.92 -24.27
N GLY A 515 -25.60 8.00 -23.86
CA GLY A 515 -25.38 8.34 -22.45
C GLY A 515 -26.64 8.84 -21.77
N ARG A 516 -26.87 8.43 -20.50
CA ARG A 516 -28.01 8.86 -19.67
C ARG A 516 -27.58 9.12 -18.24
N GLY A 517 -27.65 10.38 -17.83
CA GLY A 517 -27.25 10.78 -16.48
C GLY A 517 -27.96 10.01 -15.38
N SER A 518 -27.23 9.61 -14.36
CA SER A 518 -27.67 8.81 -13.21
C SER A 518 -28.15 7.39 -13.53
N TRP A 519 -27.87 6.87 -14.73
CA TRP A 519 -28.27 5.52 -15.10
C TRP A 519 -27.27 4.48 -14.63
N THR A 520 -27.80 3.27 -14.40
CA THR A 520 -27.09 2.05 -13.97
C THR A 520 -27.31 0.96 -15.00
N PHE A 521 -26.56 -0.16 -14.90
CA PHE A 521 -26.85 -1.35 -15.72
C PHE A 521 -28.30 -1.81 -15.55
N ALA A 522 -28.83 -1.81 -14.32
CA ALA A 522 -30.22 -2.22 -14.06
C ALA A 522 -31.24 -1.37 -14.82
N ARG A 523 -31.00 -0.06 -15.00
CA ARG A 523 -31.91 0.83 -15.73
C ARG A 523 -31.90 0.57 -17.22
N TYR A 524 -30.75 0.16 -17.77
CA TYR A 524 -30.68 -0.27 -19.19
C TYR A 524 -31.30 -1.65 -19.43
N LEU A 525 -31.50 -2.46 -18.40
CA LEU A 525 -32.14 -3.79 -18.51
C LEU A 525 -33.67 -3.76 -18.34
N ALA A 526 -34.31 -2.60 -18.31
CA ALA A 526 -35.75 -2.45 -18.10
C ALA A 526 -36.34 -1.35 -18.96
N ASP A 527 -37.70 -1.34 -19.04
CA ASP A 527 -38.46 -0.21 -19.61
C ASP A 527 -38.38 0.98 -18.65
N THR A 528 -37.24 1.64 -18.69
CA THR A 528 -36.95 2.74 -17.78
C THR A 528 -37.32 4.07 -18.41
N ASP A 529 -38.12 4.86 -17.68
CA ASP A 529 -38.22 6.31 -17.83
C ASP A 529 -37.75 6.96 -16.53
N TYR A 530 -36.56 7.57 -16.59
CA TYR A 530 -35.95 8.17 -15.41
C TYR A 530 -35.30 9.50 -15.75
N ALA A 531 -35.68 10.54 -14.99
CA ALA A 531 -35.18 11.90 -15.20
C ALA A 531 -35.46 12.44 -16.63
N GLY A 532 -36.61 12.11 -17.20
CA GLY A 532 -37.01 12.49 -18.56
C GLY A 532 -36.22 11.79 -19.68
N LYS A 533 -35.62 10.64 -19.39
CA LYS A 533 -34.82 9.85 -20.33
C LYS A 533 -35.34 8.42 -20.38
N THR A 534 -35.64 7.94 -21.60
CA THR A 534 -36.13 6.57 -21.84
C THR A 534 -35.00 5.67 -22.30
N ASN A 535 -35.19 4.36 -22.15
CA ASN A 535 -34.26 3.35 -22.66
C ASN A 535 -34.49 3.17 -24.16
N ALA A 536 -33.56 3.67 -24.96
CA ALA A 536 -33.66 3.57 -26.42
C ALA A 536 -33.53 2.13 -26.97
N PHE A 537 -32.90 1.25 -26.19
CA PHE A 537 -32.69 -0.15 -26.58
C PHE A 537 -33.83 -1.07 -26.15
N TRP A 538 -34.84 -0.58 -25.43
CA TRP A 538 -35.93 -1.38 -24.92
C TRP A 538 -37.10 -1.46 -25.89
N ASP A 539 -37.40 -2.67 -26.37
CA ASP A 539 -38.63 -2.93 -27.11
C ASP A 539 -39.79 -3.11 -26.12
N LYS A 540 -40.67 -2.10 -26.05
CA LYS A 540 -41.84 -2.11 -25.16
C LYS A 540 -42.87 -3.20 -25.52
N ILE A 541 -42.92 -3.60 -26.77
CA ILE A 541 -43.87 -4.62 -27.26
C ILE A 541 -43.40 -6.01 -26.82
N LYS A 542 -42.10 -6.29 -26.99
CA LYS A 542 -41.52 -7.59 -26.63
C LYS A 542 -41.07 -7.65 -25.16
N GLY A 543 -41.01 -6.52 -24.44
CA GLY A 543 -40.58 -6.44 -23.06
C GLY A 543 -39.14 -6.86 -22.87
N ARG A 544 -38.25 -6.54 -23.79
CA ARG A 544 -36.82 -6.92 -23.77
C ARG A 544 -35.94 -5.91 -24.48
N LEU A 545 -34.64 -6.01 -24.26
CA LEU A 545 -33.65 -5.30 -25.07
C LEU A 545 -33.72 -5.82 -26.52
N ASP A 546 -33.67 -4.90 -27.48
CA ASP A 546 -33.64 -5.23 -28.92
C ASP A 546 -32.84 -4.16 -29.67
N PHE A 547 -31.56 -4.43 -29.90
CA PHE A 547 -30.65 -3.53 -30.59
C PHE A 547 -30.87 -3.49 -32.09
N GLN A 548 -31.42 -4.56 -32.69
CA GLN A 548 -31.83 -4.54 -34.08
C GLN A 548 -33.01 -3.59 -34.28
N LYS A 549 -34.00 -3.66 -33.39
CA LYS A 549 -35.13 -2.73 -33.37
C LYS A 549 -34.73 -1.28 -33.17
N TYR A 550 -33.73 -1.05 -32.29
CA TYR A 550 -33.14 0.26 -32.09
C TYR A 550 -32.54 0.80 -33.40
N CYS A 551 -31.77 -0.01 -34.12
CA CYS A 551 -31.20 0.38 -35.43
C CYS A 551 -32.28 0.66 -36.48
N GLU A 552 -33.25 -0.23 -36.61
CA GLU A 552 -34.40 -0.03 -37.53
C GLU A 552 -35.13 1.29 -37.28
N THR A 553 -35.44 1.56 -35.98
CA THR A 553 -36.19 2.76 -35.58
C THR A 553 -35.45 4.05 -35.89
N ASN A 554 -34.12 4.03 -35.85
CA ASN A 554 -33.29 5.20 -36.07
C ASN A 554 -32.62 5.26 -37.44
N GLY A 555 -32.91 4.30 -38.34
CA GLY A 555 -32.36 4.25 -39.69
C GLY A 555 -30.87 3.90 -39.72
N TYR A 556 -30.40 3.08 -38.81
CA TYR A 556 -29.00 2.62 -38.73
C TYR A 556 -28.89 1.22 -39.36
N GLU A 557 -27.81 0.97 -40.09
CA GLU A 557 -27.58 -0.32 -40.78
C GLU A 557 -27.18 -1.45 -39.83
N GLY A 558 -26.64 -1.08 -38.62
CA GLY A 558 -26.18 -2.03 -37.61
C GLY A 558 -25.12 -1.40 -36.71
N ILE A 559 -24.55 -2.18 -35.81
CA ILE A 559 -23.53 -1.75 -34.87
C ILE A 559 -22.28 -2.64 -35.01
N ASP A 560 -21.16 -2.08 -35.45
CA ASP A 560 -19.88 -2.78 -35.53
C ASP A 560 -19.17 -2.78 -34.20
N TYR A 561 -19.12 -1.59 -33.53
CA TYR A 561 -18.42 -1.39 -32.27
C TYR A 561 -19.36 -0.74 -31.25
N PHE A 562 -19.38 -1.30 -30.04
CA PHE A 562 -20.19 -0.80 -28.94
C PHE A 562 -19.33 -0.56 -27.72
N LEU A 563 -19.25 0.66 -27.21
CA LEU A 563 -18.45 1.02 -26.05
C LEU A 563 -19.37 1.41 -24.88
N ILE A 564 -19.21 0.72 -23.75
CA ILE A 564 -20.05 0.89 -22.56
C ILE A 564 -19.19 1.45 -21.42
N ALA A 565 -19.62 2.58 -20.83
CA ALA A 565 -19.06 3.12 -19.61
C ALA A 565 -20.17 3.30 -18.57
N LEU A 566 -20.40 2.27 -17.81
CA LEU A 566 -21.36 2.22 -16.69
C LEU A 566 -20.68 1.63 -15.45
N GLY A 567 -21.22 1.96 -14.28
CA GLY A 567 -20.71 1.46 -13.01
C GLY A 567 -20.58 2.53 -11.94
N THR A 568 -20.30 3.78 -12.31
CA THR A 568 -20.19 4.91 -11.39
C THR A 568 -21.43 5.05 -10.51
N ASN A 569 -22.63 5.03 -11.12
CA ASN A 569 -23.89 5.11 -10.38
C ASN A 569 -24.23 3.79 -9.67
N ASP A 570 -23.85 2.65 -10.23
CA ASP A 570 -24.07 1.34 -9.61
C ASP A 570 -23.41 1.24 -8.25
N VAL A 571 -22.17 1.74 -8.12
CA VAL A 571 -21.44 1.70 -6.85
C VAL A 571 -21.78 2.85 -5.91
N SER A 572 -22.17 4.04 -6.41
CA SER A 572 -22.38 5.23 -5.59
C SER A 572 -23.80 5.38 -5.06
N GLN A 573 -24.80 4.78 -5.72
CA GLN A 573 -26.20 4.94 -5.32
C GLN A 573 -26.57 4.03 -4.14
N GLY A 574 -27.26 4.61 -3.16
CA GLY A 574 -27.89 3.89 -2.05
C GLY A 574 -26.97 3.44 -0.92
N THR A 575 -25.72 3.85 -0.91
CA THR A 575 -24.81 3.57 0.21
C THR A 575 -23.70 4.61 0.36
N THR A 576 -23.30 4.82 1.61
CA THR A 576 -22.08 5.55 1.98
C THR A 576 -20.95 4.60 2.37
N LEU A 577 -21.18 3.28 2.31
CA LEU A 577 -20.23 2.25 2.68
C LEU A 577 -19.52 1.70 1.45
N TYR A 578 -18.37 1.06 1.71
CA TYR A 578 -17.61 0.34 0.70
C TYR A 578 -18.43 -0.82 0.10
N ARG A 579 -18.36 -0.98 -1.23
CA ARG A 579 -18.97 -2.10 -1.94
C ARG A 579 -18.09 -3.34 -1.89
N THR A 580 -18.63 -4.40 -1.33
CA THR A 580 -17.98 -5.72 -1.30
C THR A 580 -17.96 -6.38 -2.68
N GLU A 581 -17.13 -7.41 -2.86
CA GLU A 581 -17.08 -8.20 -4.08
C GLU A 581 -18.43 -8.85 -4.41
N ALA A 582 -19.16 -9.33 -3.38
CA ALA A 582 -20.49 -9.91 -3.55
C ALA A 582 -21.53 -8.89 -4.07
N GLU A 583 -21.46 -7.64 -3.62
CA GLU A 583 -22.35 -6.58 -4.09
C GLU A 583 -22.04 -6.18 -5.54
N VAL A 584 -20.76 -6.02 -5.90
CA VAL A 584 -20.38 -5.66 -7.27
C VAL A 584 -20.63 -6.80 -8.25
N GLN A 585 -20.63 -8.06 -7.81
CA GLN A 585 -20.97 -9.20 -8.66
C GLN A 585 -22.36 -9.06 -9.28
N LYS A 586 -23.33 -8.48 -8.57
CA LYS A 586 -24.65 -8.17 -9.12
C LYS A 586 -24.59 -7.23 -10.33
N PHE A 587 -23.72 -6.21 -10.26
CA PHE A 587 -23.56 -5.27 -11.38
C PHE A 587 -22.87 -5.92 -12.58
N VAL A 588 -21.91 -6.81 -12.32
CA VAL A 588 -21.27 -7.63 -13.36
C VAL A 588 -22.28 -8.55 -14.04
N ASP A 589 -23.18 -9.17 -13.28
CA ASP A 589 -24.20 -10.05 -13.87
C ASP A 589 -25.24 -9.26 -14.69
N GLN A 590 -25.54 -8.02 -14.30
CA GLN A 590 -26.34 -7.11 -15.11
C GLN A 590 -25.60 -6.70 -16.40
N ALA A 591 -24.30 -6.42 -16.32
CA ALA A 591 -23.48 -6.16 -17.51
C ALA A 591 -23.47 -7.35 -18.47
N LYS A 592 -23.38 -8.58 -17.97
CA LYS A 592 -23.47 -9.80 -18.80
C LYS A 592 -24.80 -9.91 -19.52
N GLN A 593 -25.93 -9.66 -18.83
CA GLN A 593 -27.27 -9.68 -19.44
C GLN A 593 -27.38 -8.67 -20.59
N PHE A 594 -26.85 -7.46 -20.40
CA PHE A 594 -26.83 -6.43 -21.42
C PHE A 594 -25.99 -6.86 -22.65
N ILE A 595 -24.80 -7.42 -22.39
CA ILE A 595 -23.89 -7.89 -23.45
C ILE A 595 -24.45 -9.10 -24.17
N ASP A 596 -25.02 -10.06 -23.45
CA ASP A 596 -25.64 -11.25 -24.04
C ASP A 596 -26.78 -10.87 -24.99
N ALA A 597 -27.61 -9.87 -24.63
CA ALA A 597 -28.65 -9.33 -25.50
C ALA A 597 -28.09 -8.63 -26.76
N LEU A 598 -26.96 -7.92 -26.62
CA LEU A 598 -26.29 -7.23 -27.72
C LEU A 598 -25.62 -8.22 -28.69
N LEU A 599 -25.14 -9.36 -28.20
CA LEU A 599 -24.51 -10.42 -29.00
C LEU A 599 -25.50 -11.48 -29.48
N ASP A 600 -26.74 -11.45 -29.03
CA ASP A 600 -27.78 -12.38 -29.47
C ASP A 600 -28.16 -12.12 -30.94
N LYS A 601 -28.37 -13.20 -31.68
CA LYS A 601 -28.69 -13.12 -33.13
C LYS A 601 -30.08 -12.55 -33.45
N GLU A 602 -31.03 -12.60 -32.50
CA GLU A 602 -32.42 -12.14 -32.70
C GLU A 602 -32.63 -10.70 -32.22
N THR A 603 -31.79 -10.25 -31.25
CA THR A 603 -31.97 -8.95 -30.62
C THR A 603 -30.77 -8.01 -30.81
N GLY A 604 -29.65 -8.53 -31.29
CA GLY A 604 -28.40 -7.78 -31.40
C GLY A 604 -27.55 -8.20 -32.61
N PHE A 605 -26.24 -8.12 -32.41
CA PHE A 605 -25.23 -8.27 -33.46
C PHE A 605 -24.12 -9.22 -33.00
N PRO A 606 -24.13 -10.51 -33.38
CA PRO A 606 -23.19 -11.53 -32.90
C PRO A 606 -21.71 -11.25 -33.19
N ASN A 607 -21.42 -10.41 -34.17
CA ASN A 607 -20.06 -10.02 -34.54
C ASN A 607 -19.66 -8.64 -34.03
N CYS A 608 -20.53 -7.97 -33.28
CA CYS A 608 -20.22 -6.68 -32.67
C CYS A 608 -19.02 -6.81 -31.72
N LYS A 609 -18.04 -5.92 -31.83
CA LYS A 609 -16.95 -5.78 -30.86
C LYS A 609 -17.39 -4.83 -29.74
N ILE A 610 -17.25 -5.27 -28.49
CA ILE A 610 -17.79 -4.58 -27.34
C ILE A 610 -16.63 -4.17 -26.42
N GLY A 611 -16.57 -2.89 -26.07
CA GLY A 611 -15.64 -2.34 -25.09
C GLY A 611 -16.34 -2.08 -23.76
N ILE A 612 -15.86 -2.68 -22.69
CA ILE A 612 -16.25 -2.36 -21.31
C ILE A 612 -15.25 -1.36 -20.75
N GLY A 613 -15.72 -0.13 -20.56
CA GLY A 613 -14.90 0.94 -20.00
C GLY A 613 -14.70 0.77 -18.50
N LEU A 614 -13.45 0.68 -18.07
CA LEU A 614 -13.12 0.67 -16.65
C LEU A 614 -13.32 2.07 -16.07
N CYS A 615 -14.18 2.19 -15.07
CA CYS A 615 -14.59 3.46 -14.51
C CYS A 615 -13.44 4.20 -13.82
N GLY A 616 -13.44 5.52 -13.92
CA GLY A 616 -12.47 6.36 -13.21
C GLY A 616 -12.74 6.41 -11.70
N PRO A 617 -11.71 6.37 -10.88
CA PRO A 617 -11.85 6.34 -9.41
C PRO A 617 -12.26 7.69 -8.79
N GLY A 618 -12.54 8.72 -9.58
CA GLY A 618 -12.84 10.06 -9.11
C GLY A 618 -11.59 10.85 -8.74
N SER A 619 -11.77 12.07 -8.20
CA SER A 619 -10.64 12.89 -7.76
C SER A 619 -10.01 12.35 -6.47
N ASP A 620 -8.84 12.84 -6.12
CA ASP A 620 -8.17 12.57 -4.82
C ASP A 620 -8.70 13.41 -3.66
N TYR A 621 -9.72 14.24 -3.89
CA TYR A 621 -10.33 15.08 -2.86
C TYR A 621 -11.18 14.26 -1.89
N SER A 622 -11.17 14.65 -0.60
CA SER A 622 -11.57 13.77 0.49
C SER A 622 -13.04 13.41 0.59
N TYR A 623 -13.98 14.21 0.00
CA TYR A 623 -15.40 13.96 0.23
C TYR A 623 -16.31 14.54 -0.86
N GLN A 624 -17.23 13.72 -1.39
CA GLN A 624 -18.36 14.14 -2.22
C GLN A 624 -19.47 13.06 -2.25
N CYS A 625 -20.68 13.46 -2.61
CA CYS A 625 -21.85 12.55 -2.78
C CYS A 625 -22.20 11.74 -1.53
N GLY A 626 -21.97 12.31 -0.33
CA GLY A 626 -22.26 11.63 0.93
C GLY A 626 -21.27 10.52 1.32
N SER A 627 -20.17 10.36 0.58
CA SER A 627 -19.14 9.35 0.83
C SER A 627 -17.74 9.96 0.76
N SER A 628 -16.78 9.35 1.47
CA SER A 628 -15.38 9.70 1.26
C SER A 628 -14.93 9.23 -0.13
N MET A 629 -14.03 10.00 -0.76
CA MET A 629 -13.51 9.60 -2.08
C MET A 629 -12.65 8.35 -2.00
N GLY A 630 -12.05 8.03 -0.85
CA GLY A 630 -11.37 6.76 -0.62
C GLY A 630 -12.33 5.57 -0.68
N ILE A 631 -13.52 5.66 -0.06
CA ILE A 631 -14.57 4.62 -0.15
C ILE A 631 -15.07 4.48 -1.61
N PHE A 632 -15.27 5.59 -2.31
CA PHE A 632 -15.68 5.59 -3.71
C PHE A 632 -14.60 4.94 -4.60
N HIS A 633 -13.33 5.32 -4.42
CA HIS A 633 -12.19 4.74 -5.11
C HIS A 633 -12.11 3.22 -4.94
N MET A 634 -12.18 2.74 -3.70
CA MET A 634 -12.17 1.30 -3.39
C MET A 634 -13.34 0.58 -4.05
N SER A 635 -14.56 1.16 -3.99
CA SER A 635 -15.76 0.55 -4.58
C SER A 635 -15.68 0.48 -6.11
N ILE A 636 -15.23 1.56 -6.76
CA ILE A 636 -15.04 1.60 -8.22
C ILE A 636 -13.99 0.57 -8.65
N ASN A 637 -12.87 0.48 -7.95
CA ASN A 637 -11.81 -0.44 -8.31
C ASN A 637 -12.15 -1.90 -7.98
N THR A 638 -12.98 -2.16 -6.98
CA THR A 638 -13.58 -3.48 -6.77
C THR A 638 -14.46 -3.88 -7.97
N LEU A 639 -15.29 -2.96 -8.47
CA LEU A 639 -16.08 -3.20 -9.69
C LEU A 639 -15.17 -3.41 -10.91
N ASN A 640 -14.17 -2.56 -11.12
CA ASN A 640 -13.23 -2.67 -12.23
C ASN A 640 -12.53 -4.04 -12.25
N LEU A 641 -12.05 -4.52 -11.11
CA LEU A 641 -11.46 -5.86 -10.99
C LEU A 641 -12.46 -6.97 -11.34
N ALA A 642 -13.70 -6.86 -10.87
CA ALA A 642 -14.75 -7.83 -11.18
C ALA A 642 -15.13 -7.83 -12.67
N LEU A 643 -15.17 -6.66 -13.34
CA LEU A 643 -15.37 -6.53 -14.78
C LEU A 643 -14.21 -7.14 -15.58
N ILE A 644 -12.97 -6.87 -15.20
CA ILE A 644 -11.77 -7.47 -15.81
C ILE A 644 -11.83 -9.00 -15.72
N LYS A 645 -12.10 -9.53 -14.53
CA LYS A 645 -12.23 -10.97 -14.30
C LYS A 645 -13.33 -11.60 -15.13
N ALA A 646 -14.45 -10.90 -15.33
CA ALA A 646 -15.60 -11.41 -16.09
C ALA A 646 -15.40 -11.35 -17.59
N PHE A 647 -14.72 -10.33 -18.12
CA PHE A 647 -14.75 -10.01 -19.56
C PHE A 647 -13.39 -10.08 -20.27
N ASP A 648 -12.28 -9.93 -19.56
CA ASP A 648 -10.93 -10.09 -20.15
C ASP A 648 -10.51 -11.56 -20.32
N ALA A 649 -11.38 -12.51 -19.98
CA ALA A 649 -11.13 -13.94 -20.05
C ALA A 649 -12.40 -14.72 -20.46
N GLY A 650 -12.24 -16.02 -20.73
CA GLY A 650 -13.33 -16.95 -20.95
C GLY A 650 -14.15 -16.70 -22.24
N LYS A 651 -15.44 -16.98 -22.17
CA LYS A 651 -16.36 -16.97 -23.35
C LYS A 651 -16.52 -15.60 -24.00
N TYR A 652 -16.37 -14.54 -23.24
CA TYR A 652 -16.56 -13.18 -23.72
C TYR A 652 -15.38 -12.63 -24.50
N ARG A 653 -14.16 -13.15 -24.28
CA ARG A 653 -12.91 -12.62 -24.85
C ARG A 653 -12.91 -12.49 -26.38
N LYS A 654 -13.75 -13.24 -27.07
CA LYS A 654 -13.83 -13.17 -28.54
C LYS A 654 -14.38 -11.82 -29.03
N ASN A 655 -15.37 -11.28 -28.30
CA ASN A 655 -16.12 -10.09 -28.74
C ASN A 655 -15.95 -8.92 -27.75
N VAL A 656 -15.57 -9.20 -26.50
CA VAL A 656 -15.58 -8.20 -25.40
C VAL A 656 -14.17 -7.94 -24.91
N THR A 657 -13.86 -6.67 -24.70
CA THR A 657 -12.55 -6.19 -24.22
C THR A 657 -12.77 -5.15 -23.13
N CYS A 658 -12.08 -5.28 -22.01
CA CYS A 658 -11.99 -4.19 -21.03
C CYS A 658 -11.00 -3.14 -21.52
N PHE A 659 -11.36 -1.85 -21.48
CA PHE A 659 -10.47 -0.77 -21.86
C PHE A 659 -10.35 0.31 -20.79
N ALA A 660 -9.15 0.88 -20.70
CA ALA A 660 -8.72 1.71 -19.56
C ALA A 660 -9.04 3.20 -19.76
N HIS A 661 -10.30 3.59 -20.08
CA HIS A 661 -10.59 5.02 -20.25
C HIS A 661 -10.51 5.79 -18.93
N GLY A 662 -11.19 5.32 -17.90
CA GLY A 662 -11.23 5.98 -16.59
C GLY A 662 -9.92 5.87 -15.81
N LEU A 663 -9.10 4.86 -16.10
CA LEU A 663 -7.78 4.70 -15.50
C LEU A 663 -6.72 5.67 -16.08
N ARG A 664 -7.05 6.43 -17.13
CA ARG A 664 -6.25 7.54 -17.68
C ARG A 664 -6.49 8.86 -16.93
N THR A 665 -7.06 8.80 -15.74
CA THR A 665 -7.45 9.98 -14.96
C THR A 665 -6.29 10.49 -14.12
N ASP A 666 -5.85 11.71 -14.40
CA ASP A 666 -5.11 12.48 -13.39
C ASP A 666 -6.09 12.91 -12.30
N ARG A 667 -6.15 12.21 -11.18
CA ARG A 667 -7.12 12.45 -10.12
C ARG A 667 -7.05 13.84 -9.50
N ARG A 668 -5.95 14.58 -9.70
CA ARG A 668 -5.72 15.92 -9.18
C ARG A 668 -6.08 17.00 -10.17
N LEU A 669 -5.80 16.79 -11.47
CA LEU A 669 -5.91 17.82 -12.50
C LEU A 669 -7.09 17.62 -13.45
N ALA A 670 -7.65 16.40 -13.52
CA ALA A 670 -8.72 16.08 -14.45
C ALA A 670 -10.11 16.62 -14.03
N PHE A 671 -10.24 17.18 -12.83
CA PHE A 671 -11.53 17.62 -12.28
C PHE A 671 -11.64 19.15 -12.24
N PRO A 672 -12.88 19.70 -12.21
CA PRO A 672 -13.08 21.14 -12.25
C PRO A 672 -12.83 21.80 -10.89
N TYR A 673 -12.19 22.96 -10.92
CA TYR A 673 -11.88 23.77 -9.75
C TYR A 673 -12.48 25.17 -9.87
N SER A 674 -12.71 25.80 -8.73
CA SER A 674 -12.98 27.23 -8.64
C SER A 674 -12.18 27.84 -7.51
N ASP A 675 -11.80 29.10 -7.68
CA ASP A 675 -11.18 29.89 -6.62
C ASP A 675 -12.30 30.53 -5.79
N LYS A 676 -12.56 29.96 -4.63
CA LYS A 676 -13.59 30.42 -3.69
C LYS A 676 -13.01 30.57 -2.28
N PRO A 677 -13.53 31.50 -1.47
CA PRO A 677 -13.22 31.53 -0.05
C PRO A 677 -13.58 30.18 0.60
N VAL A 678 -12.70 29.66 1.44
CA VAL A 678 -12.89 28.37 2.08
C VAL A 678 -13.97 28.42 3.16
N THR A 679 -14.06 29.56 3.86
CA THR A 679 -15.07 29.81 4.88
C THR A 679 -15.50 31.29 4.87
N ASN A 680 -16.58 31.62 5.57
CA ASN A 680 -17.03 33.00 5.77
C ASN A 680 -16.12 33.85 6.67
N ARG A 681 -15.14 33.22 7.37
CA ARG A 681 -14.16 33.92 8.22
C ARG A 681 -12.84 34.21 7.51
N PHE A 682 -12.47 33.36 6.54
CA PHE A 682 -11.24 33.48 5.79
C PHE A 682 -11.58 33.93 4.36
N THR A 683 -11.18 35.13 4.04
CA THR A 683 -11.43 35.76 2.73
C THR A 683 -10.42 35.34 1.66
N GLU A 684 -9.34 34.67 2.06
CA GLU A 684 -8.39 34.13 1.10
C GLU A 684 -9.07 33.09 0.21
N THR A 685 -8.90 33.26 -1.09
CA THR A 685 -9.35 32.27 -2.06
C THR A 685 -8.40 31.08 -2.09
N ARG A 686 -8.97 29.88 -2.03
CA ARG A 686 -8.24 28.66 -2.33
C ARG A 686 -8.83 27.98 -3.55
N ARG A 687 -7.98 27.33 -4.31
CA ARG A 687 -8.41 26.44 -5.37
C ARG A 687 -9.21 25.31 -4.75
N THR A 688 -10.52 25.31 -4.98
CA THR A 688 -11.47 24.35 -4.41
C THR A 688 -12.07 23.52 -5.53
N LEU A 689 -12.05 22.23 -5.36
CA LEU A 689 -12.70 21.28 -6.26
C LEU A 689 -14.22 21.49 -6.24
N THR A 690 -14.84 21.60 -7.41
CA THR A 690 -16.28 21.82 -7.54
C THR A 690 -17.05 20.53 -7.85
N ASN A 691 -16.38 19.54 -8.40
CA ASN A 691 -16.96 18.23 -8.68
C ASN A 691 -15.87 17.16 -8.68
N SER A 692 -16.03 16.13 -7.84
CA SER A 692 -15.03 15.05 -7.67
C SER A 692 -15.30 13.82 -8.57
N ILE A 693 -16.45 13.79 -9.27
CA ILE A 693 -16.86 12.63 -10.08
C ILE A 693 -16.87 12.98 -11.57
N HIS A 694 -17.37 14.17 -11.91
CA HIS A 694 -17.44 14.60 -13.31
C HIS A 694 -16.19 15.38 -13.67
N PRO A 695 -15.37 14.87 -14.61
CA PRO A 695 -14.15 15.54 -15.05
C PRO A 695 -14.38 16.95 -15.62
N SER A 696 -13.34 17.74 -15.63
CA SER A 696 -13.25 18.98 -16.44
C SER A 696 -13.22 18.64 -17.94
N ALA A 697 -13.31 19.66 -18.79
CA ALA A 697 -13.18 19.46 -20.24
C ALA A 697 -11.91 18.69 -20.62
N ARG A 698 -10.76 19.00 -19.99
CA ARG A 698 -9.50 18.29 -20.21
C ARG A 698 -9.52 16.84 -19.68
N GLY A 699 -10.19 16.63 -18.56
CA GLY A 699 -10.36 15.27 -18.02
C GLY A 699 -11.22 14.41 -18.95
N TYR A 700 -12.28 14.93 -19.54
CA TYR A 700 -13.08 14.24 -20.54
C TYR A 700 -12.28 13.97 -21.82
N GLN A 701 -11.40 14.86 -22.26
CA GLN A 701 -10.50 14.62 -23.38
C GLN A 701 -9.55 13.44 -23.10
N ALA A 702 -8.95 13.39 -21.89
CA ALA A 702 -8.10 12.28 -21.50
C ALA A 702 -8.86 10.94 -21.47
N TRP A 703 -10.15 10.95 -21.08
CA TRP A 703 -10.99 9.77 -21.16
C TRP A 703 -11.29 9.36 -22.61
N ALA A 704 -11.56 10.33 -23.47
CA ALA A 704 -11.79 10.12 -24.89
C ALA A 704 -10.60 9.43 -25.60
N ASP A 705 -9.36 9.72 -25.15
CA ASP A 705 -8.17 9.01 -25.64
C ASP A 705 -8.26 7.49 -25.41
N GLY A 706 -8.86 7.05 -24.31
CA GLY A 706 -9.08 5.62 -24.04
C GLY A 706 -10.05 4.97 -25.04
N TYR A 707 -11.19 5.62 -25.31
CA TYR A 707 -12.15 5.17 -26.32
C TYR A 707 -11.55 5.15 -27.72
N TYR A 708 -10.88 6.24 -28.06
CA TYR A 708 -10.20 6.38 -29.34
C TYR A 708 -9.18 5.27 -29.57
N CYS A 709 -8.30 5.02 -28.61
CA CYS A 709 -7.29 3.96 -28.74
C CYS A 709 -7.92 2.57 -28.85
N GLN A 710 -9.02 2.30 -28.13
CA GLN A 710 -9.75 1.03 -28.26
C GLN A 710 -10.38 0.88 -29.66
N ILE A 711 -10.96 1.93 -30.22
CA ILE A 711 -11.50 1.92 -31.58
C ILE A 711 -10.36 1.70 -32.59
N ARG A 712 -9.21 2.37 -32.42
CA ARG A 712 -8.02 2.19 -33.26
C ARG A 712 -7.51 0.74 -33.24
N ALA A 713 -7.56 0.10 -32.07
CA ALA A 713 -7.21 -1.32 -31.95
C ALA A 713 -8.10 -2.20 -32.84
N TRP A 714 -9.41 -2.01 -32.77
CA TRP A 714 -10.35 -2.79 -33.57
C TRP A 714 -10.25 -2.50 -35.07
N LEU A 715 -10.05 -1.23 -35.45
CA LEU A 715 -9.80 -0.87 -36.85
C LEU A 715 -8.54 -1.56 -37.39
N THR A 716 -7.45 -1.59 -36.56
CA THR A 716 -6.22 -2.29 -36.94
C THR A 716 -6.41 -3.80 -37.07
N GLU A 717 -7.24 -4.41 -36.21
CA GLU A 717 -7.61 -5.83 -36.33
C GLU A 717 -8.43 -6.12 -37.56
N ASP A 718 -9.43 -5.28 -37.89
CA ASP A 718 -10.32 -5.44 -39.04
C ASP A 718 -9.65 -5.14 -40.39
N SER A 719 -8.50 -4.45 -40.38
CA SER A 719 -7.68 -4.15 -41.56
C SER A 719 -6.73 -5.27 -41.98
N LYS A 720 -6.57 -6.28 -41.13
CA LYS A 720 -5.74 -7.48 -41.39
C LYS A 720 -6.53 -8.56 -42.12
#